data_0a2a02be94d3a63933877caf9a2338a2
#
_entry.id   0a2a02be94d3a63933877caf9a2338a2
#
_cell.length_a   1.000
_cell.length_b   1.000
_cell.length_c   1.000
_cell.angle_alpha   90.00
_cell.angle_beta   90.00
_cell.angle_gamma   90.00
#
_symmetry.space_group_name_H-M   'P 1'
#
loop_
_entity.id
_entity.type
_entity.pdbx_description
1 polymer ?
#
loop_
_entity_poly.entity_id
_entity_poly.type
_entity_poly.pdbx_seq_one_letter_code
_entity_poly.pdbx_strand_id
1 'polypeptide(L)'
;MGLFAKVFGTRSQREVKALTATVDKIEALEDEYHALSDRELRAKTDEFKGRLAGGETLDDILPEAFATVREAAIRVLGQRPFRVQLIGGIILHQGRIAEMKTGEGKTLVATLPAYLNALTGKGVHVITVNDYLAKYQSEWMGKLYKFLGLSVGLVIHGLDKADKQRAYAADITYGTNNEFGFDYLRDNMAIYSSELVQRGHVFAIVDEVDSILIDEARTPLIISGQGEQSTQLYQLADNFVARLKCKRVKTVDAKEEEDTSDDADYIVDEKARTATLTARGIEKAEQAFNIENLSDPENTTLSHHINQAIKARGVMKRDIDYVVKDGEVIIVDEFTGRLMYGRRYNEGLHQAIEAKEHVTVARESKTLATITFQNYFRLYDKLSGMTGTAMTEEEEFGTIYNLDIVEIPTNRPLARVDQPDVVYKTKEGKYKAVVEQIKACHEKGQPVLVGTVSIEISELVSKMLTRAGIKHNVLNAKHHEKEAEIVAQAGRFGAVTVATNMAGRGTDIMLGGNAEFMAKAELRKKGMSDELLAEATGHAETDDQEILDARKLFAETEAKFKEEIREEADRVREAGGLYILGTERHESRRIDNQLRGRAGRQGDPGESRFFLSLEDDILRLFGSERIQGMMERLGVDDDTPLDQKMLSGAIENAQKQVESRNFQTRKNVLEYDDVMNTQREVIYKQRRQVLDGEDIHAAIENMLTGTVANLVSGHAGEQAHLSGEDFKAATAHLSGSVFTPKQLERFGAEADSTPPAKLSDELLAAAQENYAQREQAIEQAMAGRMEPGRSAMRELERVILLRVVDEYWMDHIDAMTELRQGIGLRAYGQSDPVVEYKREGFDMFEQMIAAIQEETVRRLFTVRVKTNEEIRRERVAKITGQSGGTDGTVKKQPVKKVAKIGRNDPCPCGSGLKWKKCTCAEYHKDA
;
A
#
# COMPACT_ATOMS: atom_id res chain seq x y z
N MET A 1 4.88 -16.56 31.27
CA MET A 1 3.48 -17.08 31.30
C MET A 1 3.01 -17.09 32.76
N GLY A 2 1.89 -16.41 33.06
CA GLY A 2 1.32 -16.36 34.39
C GLY A 2 0.81 -17.74 34.83
N LEU A 3 0.72 -17.96 36.17
CA LEU A 3 0.28 -19.23 36.78
C LEU A 3 -1.07 -19.73 36.22
N PHE A 4 -1.96 -18.80 35.85
CA PHE A 4 -3.26 -19.08 35.24
C PHE A 4 -3.14 -19.75 33.86
N ALA A 5 -2.21 -19.30 33.03
CA ALA A 5 -1.99 -19.87 31.69
C ALA A 5 -1.38 -21.28 31.73
N LYS A 6 -0.64 -21.61 32.79
CA LYS A 6 -0.09 -22.98 33.01
C LYS A 6 -1.15 -24.00 33.40
N VAL A 7 -2.24 -23.55 34.04
CA VAL A 7 -3.30 -24.47 34.55
C VAL A 7 -4.46 -24.58 33.56
N PHE A 8 -4.88 -23.46 32.94
CA PHE A 8 -6.06 -23.37 32.06
C PHE A 8 -5.74 -23.24 30.58
N GLY A 9 -4.48 -23.24 30.19
CA GLY A 9 -4.03 -22.99 28.84
C GLY A 9 -4.08 -21.50 28.47
N THR A 10 -3.47 -21.14 27.33
CA THR A 10 -3.57 -19.79 26.73
C THR A 10 -4.97 -19.51 26.23
N ARG A 11 -5.29 -18.25 25.94
CA ARG A 11 -6.56 -17.86 25.28
C ARG A 11 -6.73 -18.62 23.96
N SER A 12 -5.71 -18.60 23.09
CA SER A 12 -5.75 -19.32 21.79
C SER A 12 -5.99 -20.83 21.98
N GLN A 13 -5.38 -21.48 22.96
CA GLN A 13 -5.60 -22.91 23.22
C GLN A 13 -7.05 -23.23 23.61
N ARG A 14 -7.70 -22.36 24.36
CA ARG A 14 -9.11 -22.53 24.73
C ARG A 14 -10.04 -22.32 23.54
N GLU A 15 -9.76 -21.31 22.70
CA GLU A 15 -10.49 -21.07 21.46
C GLU A 15 -10.37 -22.26 20.49
N VAL A 16 -9.16 -22.73 20.25
CA VAL A 16 -8.90 -23.93 19.41
C VAL A 16 -9.64 -25.15 19.96
N LYS A 17 -9.66 -25.34 21.28
CA LYS A 17 -10.41 -26.43 21.90
C LYS A 17 -11.92 -26.29 21.71
N ALA A 18 -12.47 -25.07 21.78
CA ALA A 18 -13.90 -24.82 21.54
C ALA A 18 -14.31 -25.16 20.10
N LEU A 19 -13.44 -24.91 19.12
CA LEU A 19 -13.69 -25.22 17.71
C LEU A 19 -13.58 -26.69 17.35
N THR A 20 -13.01 -27.53 18.23
CA THR A 20 -12.82 -28.97 18.01
C THR A 20 -14.14 -29.68 17.67
N ALA A 21 -15.23 -29.34 18.33
CA ALA A 21 -16.53 -29.93 18.07
C ALA A 21 -17.07 -29.66 16.64
N THR A 22 -16.80 -28.48 16.11
CA THR A 22 -17.17 -28.15 14.72
C THR A 22 -16.28 -28.90 13.72
N VAL A 23 -14.99 -28.99 14.01
CA VAL A 23 -14.04 -29.79 13.19
C VAL A 23 -14.42 -31.28 13.18
N ASP A 24 -14.83 -31.84 14.33
CA ASP A 24 -15.31 -33.23 14.42
C ASP A 24 -16.55 -33.45 13.53
N LYS A 25 -17.46 -32.46 13.44
CA LYS A 25 -18.60 -32.55 12.50
C LYS A 25 -18.16 -32.56 11.05
N ILE A 26 -17.18 -31.70 10.67
CA ILE A 26 -16.64 -31.67 9.32
C ILE A 26 -15.99 -33.01 8.95
N GLU A 27 -15.20 -33.57 9.86
CA GLU A 27 -14.52 -34.85 9.65
C GLU A 27 -15.50 -36.03 9.58
N ALA A 28 -16.58 -35.99 10.34
CA ALA A 28 -17.63 -37.02 10.28
C ALA A 28 -18.33 -37.10 8.92
N LEU A 29 -18.33 -36.06 8.12
CA LEU A 29 -18.91 -36.00 6.77
C LEU A 29 -17.96 -36.56 5.70
N GLU A 30 -16.69 -36.88 6.00
CA GLU A 30 -15.67 -37.26 5.03
C GLU A 30 -16.08 -38.43 4.13
N ASP A 31 -16.54 -39.53 4.73
CA ASP A 31 -16.94 -40.74 3.99
C ASP A 31 -18.16 -40.49 3.09
N GLU A 32 -19.14 -39.70 3.56
CA GLU A 32 -20.33 -39.34 2.78
C GLU A 32 -19.91 -38.50 1.55
N TYR A 33 -19.10 -37.48 1.73
CA TYR A 33 -18.68 -36.61 0.65
C TYR A 33 -17.70 -37.27 -0.32
N HIS A 34 -16.89 -38.22 0.18
CA HIS A 34 -16.02 -39.04 -0.67
C HIS A 34 -16.81 -39.95 -1.62
N ALA A 35 -17.98 -40.44 -1.20
CA ALA A 35 -18.85 -41.25 -2.01
C ALA A 35 -19.60 -40.51 -3.14
N LEU A 36 -19.69 -39.19 -3.07
CA LEU A 36 -20.34 -38.37 -4.09
C LEU A 36 -19.56 -38.37 -5.40
N SER A 37 -20.27 -38.39 -6.51
CA SER A 37 -19.67 -38.11 -7.84
C SER A 37 -19.26 -36.65 -7.97
N ASP A 38 -18.39 -36.31 -8.93
CA ASP A 38 -17.98 -34.92 -9.19
C ASP A 38 -19.17 -34.00 -9.48
N ARG A 39 -20.19 -34.51 -10.17
CA ARG A 39 -21.42 -33.78 -10.46
C ARG A 39 -22.22 -33.49 -9.20
N GLU A 40 -22.35 -34.45 -8.31
CA GLU A 40 -23.10 -34.31 -7.04
C GLU A 40 -22.34 -33.37 -6.09
N LEU A 41 -21.01 -33.49 -6.01
CA LEU A 41 -20.19 -32.62 -5.21
C LEU A 41 -20.29 -31.15 -5.68
N ARG A 42 -20.27 -30.91 -7.00
CA ARG A 42 -20.49 -29.59 -7.59
C ARG A 42 -21.88 -29.05 -7.31
N ALA A 43 -22.92 -29.91 -7.38
CA ALA A 43 -24.31 -29.52 -7.13
C ALA A 43 -24.55 -29.05 -5.67
N LYS A 44 -23.69 -29.40 -4.72
CA LYS A 44 -23.74 -28.89 -3.35
C LYS A 44 -23.63 -27.36 -3.31
N THR A 45 -22.93 -26.73 -4.23
CA THR A 45 -22.84 -25.26 -4.33
C THR A 45 -24.21 -24.61 -4.57
N ASP A 46 -25.00 -25.18 -5.49
CA ASP A 46 -26.35 -24.66 -5.77
C ASP A 46 -27.32 -24.98 -4.63
N GLU A 47 -27.18 -26.15 -3.98
CA GLU A 47 -27.92 -26.52 -2.78
C GLU A 47 -27.69 -25.50 -1.66
N PHE A 48 -26.43 -25.17 -1.33
CA PHE A 48 -26.11 -24.20 -0.29
C PHE A 48 -26.60 -22.79 -0.63
N LYS A 49 -26.47 -22.35 -1.88
CA LYS A 49 -27.07 -21.08 -2.32
C LYS A 49 -28.59 -21.04 -2.12
N GLY A 50 -29.28 -22.15 -2.41
CA GLY A 50 -30.69 -22.29 -2.17
C GLY A 50 -31.08 -22.24 -0.68
N ARG A 51 -30.32 -22.91 0.19
CA ARG A 51 -30.52 -22.88 1.65
C ARG A 51 -30.32 -21.49 2.25
N LEU A 52 -29.27 -20.78 1.80
CA LEU A 52 -29.03 -19.39 2.18
C LEU A 52 -30.18 -18.47 1.74
N ALA A 53 -30.71 -18.64 0.53
CA ALA A 53 -31.88 -17.93 0.06
C ALA A 53 -33.16 -18.28 0.87
N GLY A 54 -33.19 -19.48 1.44
CA GLY A 54 -34.24 -19.96 2.35
C GLY A 54 -34.14 -19.43 3.78
N GLY A 55 -33.06 -18.68 4.11
CA GLY A 55 -32.87 -18.04 5.41
C GLY A 55 -31.91 -18.74 6.37
N GLU A 56 -31.24 -19.83 5.98
CA GLU A 56 -30.14 -20.39 6.75
C GLU A 56 -28.93 -19.44 6.75
N THR A 57 -28.12 -19.52 7.80
CA THR A 57 -26.91 -18.72 7.95
C THR A 57 -25.69 -19.44 7.38
N LEU A 58 -24.60 -18.67 7.15
CA LEU A 58 -23.32 -19.26 6.76
C LEU A 58 -22.77 -20.23 7.82
N ASP A 59 -23.02 -19.97 9.11
CA ASP A 59 -22.60 -20.83 10.20
C ASP A 59 -23.36 -22.17 10.22
N ASP A 60 -24.63 -22.19 9.82
CA ASP A 60 -25.42 -23.42 9.74
C ASP A 60 -24.88 -24.40 8.68
N ILE A 61 -24.48 -23.86 7.52
CA ILE A 61 -23.95 -24.68 6.40
C ILE A 61 -22.43 -24.89 6.46
N LEU A 62 -21.70 -24.21 7.37
CA LEU A 62 -20.24 -24.25 7.44
C LEU A 62 -19.66 -25.66 7.48
N PRO A 63 -20.14 -26.64 8.31
CA PRO A 63 -19.55 -27.96 8.34
C PRO A 63 -19.62 -28.69 6.98
N GLU A 64 -20.75 -28.59 6.31
CA GLU A 64 -20.99 -29.22 5.01
C GLU A 64 -20.20 -28.54 3.90
N ALA A 65 -20.15 -27.19 3.90
CA ALA A 65 -19.37 -26.41 2.93
C ALA A 65 -17.87 -26.71 3.05
N PHE A 66 -17.34 -26.81 4.28
CA PHE A 66 -15.93 -27.15 4.51
C PHE A 66 -15.61 -28.60 4.12
N ALA A 67 -16.55 -29.54 4.34
CA ALA A 67 -16.42 -30.92 3.85
C ALA A 67 -16.39 -30.96 2.30
N THR A 68 -17.22 -30.15 1.63
CA THR A 68 -17.22 -29.99 0.18
C THR A 68 -15.86 -29.51 -0.36
N VAL A 69 -15.32 -28.46 0.24
CA VAL A 69 -14.00 -27.90 -0.16
C VAL A 69 -12.88 -28.91 0.12
N ARG A 70 -12.94 -29.62 1.25
CA ARG A 70 -11.95 -30.63 1.64
C ARG A 70 -11.88 -31.76 0.63
N GLU A 71 -13.03 -32.31 0.22
CA GLU A 71 -13.11 -33.38 -0.80
C GLU A 71 -12.69 -32.85 -2.18
N ALA A 72 -13.13 -31.65 -2.56
CA ALA A 72 -12.71 -31.03 -3.82
C ALA A 72 -11.18 -30.80 -3.86
N ALA A 73 -10.55 -30.41 -2.75
CA ALA A 73 -9.11 -30.23 -2.65
C ALA A 73 -8.35 -31.56 -2.83
N ILE A 74 -8.87 -32.67 -2.30
CA ILE A 74 -8.31 -33.99 -2.52
C ILE A 74 -8.36 -34.36 -4.01
N ARG A 75 -9.50 -34.15 -4.67
CA ARG A 75 -9.69 -34.55 -6.08
C ARG A 75 -8.91 -33.70 -7.05
N VAL A 76 -8.93 -32.37 -6.83
CA VAL A 76 -8.40 -31.39 -7.80
C VAL A 76 -6.93 -31.07 -7.55
N LEU A 77 -6.55 -30.95 -6.27
CA LEU A 77 -5.20 -30.51 -5.87
C LEU A 77 -4.33 -31.65 -5.34
N GLY A 78 -4.92 -32.84 -5.07
CA GLY A 78 -4.23 -33.95 -4.40
C GLY A 78 -3.84 -33.62 -2.94
N GLN A 79 -4.50 -32.63 -2.32
CA GLN A 79 -4.17 -32.16 -0.98
C GLN A 79 -5.39 -32.32 -0.05
N ARG A 80 -5.20 -33.00 1.06
CA ARG A 80 -6.23 -33.14 2.08
C ARG A 80 -5.99 -32.12 3.19
N PRO A 81 -6.90 -31.14 3.38
CA PRO A 81 -6.78 -30.19 4.49
C PRO A 81 -6.68 -30.89 5.85
N PHE A 82 -5.67 -30.54 6.63
CA PHE A 82 -5.45 -31.06 7.96
C PHE A 82 -6.43 -30.44 8.96
N ARG A 83 -6.58 -31.09 10.12
CA ARG A 83 -7.42 -30.61 11.21
C ARG A 83 -7.10 -29.20 11.67
N VAL A 84 -5.82 -28.87 11.78
CA VAL A 84 -5.35 -27.51 12.11
C VAL A 84 -5.71 -26.48 11.03
N GLN A 85 -5.77 -26.90 9.77
CA GLN A 85 -6.15 -26.05 8.64
C GLN A 85 -7.67 -25.79 8.64
N LEU A 86 -8.50 -26.77 9.01
CA LEU A 86 -9.93 -26.56 9.22
C LEU A 86 -10.20 -25.54 10.32
N ILE A 87 -9.47 -25.62 11.44
CA ILE A 87 -9.53 -24.61 12.51
C ILE A 87 -9.18 -23.23 11.98
N GLY A 88 -8.09 -23.11 11.20
CA GLY A 88 -7.69 -21.86 10.56
C GLY A 88 -8.77 -21.28 9.68
N GLY A 89 -9.41 -22.11 8.87
CA GLY A 89 -10.53 -21.68 8.02
C GLY A 89 -11.73 -21.14 8.81
N ILE A 90 -12.08 -21.77 9.94
CA ILE A 90 -13.16 -21.30 10.81
C ILE A 90 -12.81 -19.94 11.44
N ILE A 91 -11.58 -19.77 11.91
CA ILE A 91 -11.12 -18.49 12.50
C ILE A 91 -11.16 -17.37 11.46
N LEU A 92 -10.73 -17.64 10.22
CA LEU A 92 -10.83 -16.66 9.13
C LEU A 92 -12.30 -16.32 8.81
N HIS A 93 -13.20 -17.33 8.81
CA HIS A 93 -14.62 -17.09 8.60
C HIS A 93 -15.23 -16.19 9.69
N GLN A 94 -14.74 -16.29 10.92
CA GLN A 94 -15.15 -15.45 12.04
C GLN A 94 -14.68 -13.99 11.96
N GLY A 95 -13.93 -13.60 10.93
CA GLY A 95 -13.35 -12.23 10.84
C GLY A 95 -12.21 -12.00 11.81
N ARG A 96 -11.36 -12.99 12.04
CA ARG A 96 -10.22 -12.96 12.96
C ARG A 96 -8.90 -13.26 12.23
N ILE A 97 -7.77 -13.09 12.91
CA ILE A 97 -6.46 -13.44 12.38
C ILE A 97 -6.09 -14.87 12.80
N ALA A 98 -5.83 -15.71 11.81
CA ALA A 98 -5.28 -17.05 12.02
C ALA A 98 -3.76 -16.99 12.00
N GLU A 99 -3.10 -17.05 13.18
CA GLU A 99 -1.65 -17.19 13.22
C GLU A 99 -1.26 -18.66 13.03
N MET A 100 -0.80 -18.97 11.82
CA MET A 100 -0.29 -20.29 11.44
C MET A 100 1.18 -20.17 11.01
N LYS A 101 2.04 -20.97 11.58
CA LYS A 101 3.48 -20.94 11.28
C LYS A 101 3.74 -21.09 9.77
N THR A 102 4.84 -20.55 9.31
CA THR A 102 5.24 -20.65 7.90
C THR A 102 5.36 -22.12 7.47
N GLY A 103 4.85 -22.47 6.29
CA GLY A 103 4.83 -23.83 5.78
C GLY A 103 3.63 -24.69 6.22
N GLU A 104 2.67 -24.16 6.98
CA GLU A 104 1.44 -24.86 7.40
C GLU A 104 0.32 -24.83 6.35
N GLY A 105 0.57 -24.32 5.13
CA GLY A 105 -0.37 -24.35 4.01
C GLY A 105 -1.49 -23.33 4.11
N LYS A 106 -1.21 -22.11 4.56
CA LYS A 106 -2.18 -20.99 4.68
C LYS A 106 -2.98 -20.75 3.40
N THR A 107 -2.37 -20.89 2.23
CA THR A 107 -3.05 -20.70 0.93
C THR A 107 -4.23 -21.67 0.75
N LEU A 108 -4.07 -22.93 1.19
CA LEU A 108 -5.14 -23.92 1.16
C LEU A 108 -6.21 -23.60 2.20
N VAL A 109 -5.81 -23.11 3.39
CA VAL A 109 -6.74 -22.71 4.47
C VAL A 109 -7.69 -21.62 3.99
N ALA A 110 -7.19 -20.62 3.26
CA ALA A 110 -8.00 -19.53 2.74
C ALA A 110 -9.14 -20.00 1.80
N THR A 111 -9.01 -21.19 1.18
CA THR A 111 -10.04 -21.72 0.28
C THR A 111 -11.35 -22.05 1.00
N LEU A 112 -11.28 -22.48 2.24
CA LEU A 112 -12.43 -22.86 3.05
C LEU A 112 -13.40 -21.67 3.30
N PRO A 113 -12.96 -20.57 3.95
CA PRO A 113 -13.83 -19.42 4.17
C PRO A 113 -14.14 -18.65 2.87
N ALA A 114 -13.22 -18.65 1.88
CA ALA A 114 -13.49 -18.00 0.60
C ALA A 114 -14.67 -18.65 -0.12
N TYR A 115 -14.68 -19.98 -0.22
CA TYR A 115 -15.81 -20.72 -0.79
C TYR A 115 -17.11 -20.43 -0.04
N LEU A 116 -17.10 -20.60 1.29
CA LEU A 116 -18.29 -20.43 2.11
C LEU A 116 -18.91 -19.03 1.95
N ASN A 117 -18.10 -17.98 2.02
CA ASN A 117 -18.61 -16.61 1.92
C ASN A 117 -18.98 -16.22 0.48
N ALA A 118 -18.33 -16.81 -0.54
CA ALA A 118 -18.67 -16.58 -1.94
C ALA A 118 -20.08 -17.09 -2.31
N LEU A 119 -20.63 -18.05 -1.58
CA LEU A 119 -22.01 -18.55 -1.76
C LEU A 119 -23.07 -17.46 -1.60
N THR A 120 -22.77 -16.37 -0.91
CA THR A 120 -23.66 -15.19 -0.79
C THR A 120 -23.85 -14.42 -2.10
N GLY A 121 -22.96 -14.63 -3.11
CA GLY A 121 -22.95 -13.89 -4.37
C GLY A 121 -22.48 -12.44 -4.26
N LYS A 122 -22.08 -11.98 -3.07
CA LYS A 122 -21.64 -10.59 -2.83
C LYS A 122 -20.16 -10.33 -3.16
N GLY A 123 -19.38 -11.38 -3.43
CA GLY A 123 -17.95 -11.33 -3.72
C GLY A 123 -17.07 -11.45 -2.48
N VAL A 124 -15.93 -12.13 -2.67
CA VAL A 124 -14.88 -12.30 -1.67
C VAL A 124 -13.56 -11.85 -2.27
N HIS A 125 -12.80 -11.03 -1.54
CA HIS A 125 -11.48 -10.59 -1.95
C HIS A 125 -10.41 -11.38 -1.19
N VAL A 126 -9.46 -11.99 -1.91
CA VAL A 126 -8.25 -12.61 -1.35
C VAL A 126 -7.07 -11.75 -1.73
N ILE A 127 -6.48 -11.09 -0.73
CA ILE A 127 -5.52 -10.01 -0.92
C ILE A 127 -4.13 -10.48 -0.55
N THR A 128 -3.19 -10.31 -1.47
CA THR A 128 -1.80 -10.71 -1.32
C THR A 128 -0.85 -9.52 -1.46
N VAL A 129 0.43 -9.73 -1.13
CA VAL A 129 1.46 -8.67 -1.12
C VAL A 129 2.03 -8.34 -2.50
N ASN A 130 1.85 -9.18 -3.53
CA ASN A 130 2.40 -8.92 -4.86
C ASN A 130 1.66 -9.66 -5.99
N ASP A 131 1.85 -9.20 -7.23
CA ASP A 131 1.22 -9.74 -8.44
C ASP A 131 1.55 -11.21 -8.71
N TYR A 132 2.78 -11.63 -8.39
CA TYR A 132 3.21 -13.02 -8.59
C TYR A 132 2.37 -13.98 -7.73
N LEU A 133 2.24 -13.68 -6.43
CA LEU A 133 1.43 -14.50 -5.53
C LEU A 133 -0.05 -14.44 -5.88
N ALA A 134 -0.57 -13.26 -6.23
CA ALA A 134 -1.96 -13.11 -6.64
C ALA A 134 -2.27 -13.99 -7.86
N LYS A 135 -1.42 -13.96 -8.89
CA LYS A 135 -1.56 -14.78 -10.08
C LYS A 135 -1.42 -16.27 -9.78
N TYR A 136 -0.35 -16.66 -9.09
CA TYR A 136 -0.08 -18.06 -8.75
C TYR A 136 -1.21 -18.69 -7.92
N GLN A 137 -1.65 -17.98 -6.86
CA GLN A 137 -2.71 -18.48 -5.98
C GLN A 137 -4.06 -18.52 -6.69
N SER A 138 -4.41 -17.50 -7.49
CA SER A 138 -5.67 -17.48 -8.25
C SER A 138 -5.78 -18.61 -9.26
N GLU A 139 -4.68 -18.96 -9.93
CA GLU A 139 -4.63 -20.04 -10.89
C GLU A 139 -4.67 -21.41 -10.19
N TRP A 140 -3.89 -21.59 -9.14
CA TRP A 140 -3.77 -22.86 -8.42
C TRP A 140 -5.04 -23.19 -7.61
N MET A 141 -5.47 -22.29 -6.72
CA MET A 141 -6.71 -22.48 -5.94
C MET A 141 -7.96 -22.28 -6.81
N GLY A 142 -7.85 -21.51 -7.87
CA GLY A 142 -8.93 -21.31 -8.84
C GLY A 142 -9.45 -22.58 -9.48
N LYS A 143 -8.60 -23.62 -9.62
CA LYS A 143 -9.05 -24.96 -10.09
C LYS A 143 -10.13 -25.53 -9.16
N LEU A 144 -9.92 -25.44 -7.84
CA LEU A 144 -10.85 -25.92 -6.83
C LEU A 144 -12.18 -25.17 -6.91
N TYR A 145 -12.14 -23.85 -6.97
CA TYR A 145 -13.36 -23.02 -7.02
C TYR A 145 -14.16 -23.27 -8.32
N LYS A 146 -13.46 -23.33 -9.46
CA LYS A 146 -14.10 -23.63 -10.77
C LYS A 146 -14.71 -25.02 -10.79
N PHE A 147 -14.03 -26.02 -10.21
CA PHE A 147 -14.57 -27.37 -10.07
C PHE A 147 -15.89 -27.35 -9.28
N LEU A 148 -15.98 -26.53 -8.22
CA LEU A 148 -17.17 -26.35 -7.43
C LEU A 148 -18.19 -25.37 -8.06
N GLY A 149 -17.93 -24.83 -9.24
CA GLY A 149 -18.85 -23.97 -9.99
C GLY A 149 -18.82 -22.49 -9.65
N LEU A 150 -17.77 -22.01 -8.96
CA LEU A 150 -17.57 -20.59 -8.67
C LEU A 150 -16.60 -19.94 -9.67
N SER A 151 -16.83 -18.68 -9.97
CA SER A 151 -15.97 -17.84 -10.80
C SER A 151 -14.81 -17.22 -10.02
N VAL A 152 -13.64 -17.08 -10.67
CA VAL A 152 -12.44 -16.50 -10.07
C VAL A 152 -11.92 -15.37 -10.94
N GLY A 153 -11.68 -14.21 -10.34
CA GLY A 153 -11.08 -13.04 -10.94
C GLY A 153 -9.67 -12.81 -10.43
N LEU A 154 -8.85 -12.10 -11.22
CA LEU A 154 -7.50 -11.68 -10.85
C LEU A 154 -7.34 -10.19 -11.12
N VAL A 155 -6.89 -9.43 -10.12
CA VAL A 155 -6.61 -7.99 -10.21
C VAL A 155 -5.14 -7.76 -9.90
N ILE A 156 -4.38 -7.43 -10.94
CA ILE A 156 -2.94 -7.13 -10.88
C ILE A 156 -2.66 -5.86 -11.68
N HIS A 157 -1.44 -5.35 -11.54
CA HIS A 157 -1.02 -4.16 -12.24
C HIS A 157 -1.08 -4.33 -13.78
N GLY A 158 -1.49 -3.25 -14.47
CA GLY A 158 -1.50 -3.21 -15.94
C GLY A 158 -2.73 -3.79 -16.64
N LEU A 159 -3.73 -4.28 -15.89
CA LEU A 159 -5.00 -4.71 -16.47
C LEU A 159 -5.82 -3.53 -16.98
N ASP A 160 -6.51 -3.71 -18.10
CA ASP A 160 -7.45 -2.73 -18.59
C ASP A 160 -8.75 -2.71 -17.73
N LYS A 161 -9.57 -1.67 -17.95
CA LYS A 161 -10.79 -1.45 -17.20
C LYS A 161 -11.79 -2.62 -17.36
N ALA A 162 -11.97 -3.13 -18.57
CA ALA A 162 -12.94 -4.19 -18.86
C ALA A 162 -12.53 -5.50 -18.17
N ASP A 163 -11.22 -5.79 -18.13
CA ASP A 163 -10.67 -6.94 -17.43
C ASP A 163 -10.87 -6.80 -15.92
N LYS A 164 -10.61 -5.61 -15.36
CA LYS A 164 -10.87 -5.35 -13.94
C LYS A 164 -12.35 -5.50 -13.58
N GLN A 165 -13.26 -4.96 -14.40
CA GLN A 165 -14.70 -5.12 -14.18
C GLN A 165 -15.11 -6.60 -14.17
N ARG A 166 -14.58 -7.41 -15.10
CA ARG A 166 -14.83 -8.87 -15.12
C ARG A 166 -14.27 -9.56 -13.88
N ALA A 167 -13.07 -9.16 -13.47
CA ALA A 167 -12.41 -9.74 -12.30
C ALA A 167 -13.17 -9.44 -11.00
N TYR A 168 -13.61 -8.21 -10.79
CA TYR A 168 -14.42 -7.84 -9.63
C TYR A 168 -15.85 -8.40 -9.66
N ALA A 169 -16.37 -8.73 -10.85
CA ALA A 169 -17.66 -9.38 -10.99
C ALA A 169 -17.64 -10.87 -10.60
N ALA A 170 -16.47 -11.49 -10.47
CA ALA A 170 -16.32 -12.88 -10.06
C ALA A 170 -16.76 -13.13 -8.61
N ASP A 171 -17.08 -14.39 -8.25
CA ASP A 171 -17.43 -14.79 -6.89
C ASP A 171 -16.27 -14.62 -5.91
N ILE A 172 -15.03 -14.90 -6.37
CA ILE A 172 -13.80 -14.73 -5.60
C ILE A 172 -12.80 -13.96 -6.45
N THR A 173 -12.27 -12.86 -5.92
CA THR A 173 -11.29 -12.01 -6.61
C THR A 173 -9.96 -12.01 -5.86
N TYR A 174 -8.91 -12.49 -6.52
CA TYR A 174 -7.54 -12.37 -6.04
C TYR A 174 -6.91 -11.07 -6.54
N GLY A 175 -6.05 -10.48 -5.74
CA GLY A 175 -5.30 -9.30 -6.18
C GLY A 175 -4.34 -8.78 -5.13
N THR A 176 -3.62 -7.71 -5.46
CA THR A 176 -2.70 -7.05 -4.53
C THR A 176 -3.40 -5.97 -3.73
N ASN A 177 -2.96 -5.77 -2.49
CA ASN A 177 -3.45 -4.72 -1.60
C ASN A 177 -3.43 -3.33 -2.27
N ASN A 178 -2.39 -3.04 -3.03
CA ASN A 178 -2.23 -1.77 -3.73
C ASN A 178 -3.27 -1.57 -4.83
N GLU A 179 -3.47 -2.57 -5.71
CA GLU A 179 -4.42 -2.44 -6.81
C GLU A 179 -5.86 -2.32 -6.31
N PHE A 180 -6.23 -3.05 -5.25
CA PHE A 180 -7.54 -2.89 -4.62
C PHE A 180 -7.75 -1.48 -4.09
N GLY A 181 -6.77 -0.92 -3.39
CA GLY A 181 -6.85 0.44 -2.85
C GLY A 181 -6.80 1.52 -3.93
N PHE A 182 -5.97 1.35 -4.96
CA PHE A 182 -5.94 2.28 -6.11
C PHE A 182 -7.22 2.21 -6.94
N ASP A 183 -7.81 1.03 -7.10
CA ASP A 183 -9.09 0.91 -7.80
C ASP A 183 -10.22 1.57 -7.03
N TYR A 184 -10.22 1.48 -5.69
CA TYR A 184 -11.14 2.24 -4.85
C TYR A 184 -10.99 3.76 -5.07
N LEU A 185 -9.76 4.27 -5.08
CA LEU A 185 -9.53 5.69 -5.33
C LEU A 185 -9.96 6.09 -6.75
N ARG A 186 -9.65 5.26 -7.76
CA ARG A 186 -10.06 5.52 -9.16
C ARG A 186 -11.58 5.51 -9.32
N ASP A 187 -12.28 4.60 -8.67
CA ASP A 187 -13.75 4.53 -8.68
C ASP A 187 -14.37 5.79 -8.08
N ASN A 188 -13.75 6.33 -7.01
CA ASN A 188 -14.20 7.60 -6.42
C ASN A 188 -13.81 8.85 -7.22
N MET A 189 -13.00 8.70 -8.28
CA MET A 189 -12.70 9.75 -9.28
C MET A 189 -13.41 9.51 -10.62
N ALA A 190 -14.25 8.46 -10.73
CA ALA A 190 -15.02 8.13 -11.94
C ALA A 190 -16.05 9.22 -12.22
N ILE A 191 -16.27 9.53 -13.48
CA ILE A 191 -17.27 10.53 -13.92
C ILE A 191 -18.52 9.90 -14.50
N TYR A 192 -18.49 8.59 -14.80
CA TYR A 192 -19.64 7.80 -15.23
C TYR A 192 -19.72 6.51 -14.41
N SER A 193 -20.93 6.05 -14.08
CA SER A 193 -21.15 4.79 -13.37
C SER A 193 -20.58 3.57 -14.10
N SER A 194 -20.55 3.61 -15.45
CA SER A 194 -19.90 2.58 -16.28
C SER A 194 -18.37 2.53 -16.15
N GLU A 195 -17.77 3.50 -15.47
CA GLU A 195 -16.32 3.49 -15.20
C GLU A 195 -15.95 2.72 -13.91
N LEU A 196 -16.90 2.49 -13.04
CA LEU A 196 -16.70 1.79 -11.79
C LEU A 196 -16.29 0.34 -12.05
N VAL A 197 -15.34 -0.14 -11.25
CA VAL A 197 -14.84 -1.52 -11.35
C VAL A 197 -15.21 -2.34 -10.12
N GLN A 198 -15.21 -1.77 -8.91
CA GLN A 198 -15.52 -2.47 -7.67
C GLN A 198 -17.02 -2.53 -7.39
N ARG A 199 -17.47 -3.64 -6.77
CA ARG A 199 -18.88 -3.84 -6.38
C ARG A 199 -19.19 -3.45 -4.93
N GLY A 200 -18.20 -3.52 -4.05
CA GLY A 200 -18.32 -3.28 -2.62
C GLY A 200 -17.25 -4.02 -1.82
N HIS A 201 -17.27 -3.84 -0.50
CA HIS A 201 -16.26 -4.36 0.42
C HIS A 201 -16.91 -5.27 1.47
N VAL A 202 -17.36 -6.48 1.05
CA VAL A 202 -18.12 -7.39 1.93
C VAL A 202 -17.19 -8.26 2.78
N PHE A 203 -16.28 -9.01 2.17
CA PHE A 203 -15.35 -9.86 2.90
C PHE A 203 -13.96 -9.86 2.26
N ALA A 204 -12.94 -9.63 3.08
CA ALA A 204 -11.55 -9.77 2.68
C ALA A 204 -10.80 -10.79 3.54
N ILE A 205 -9.99 -11.62 2.88
CA ILE A 205 -8.99 -12.49 3.49
C ILE A 205 -7.63 -11.94 3.08
N VAL A 206 -6.86 -11.44 4.06
CA VAL A 206 -5.54 -10.84 3.82
C VAL A 206 -4.45 -11.87 4.10
N ASP A 207 -3.73 -12.28 3.04
CA ASP A 207 -2.56 -13.14 3.17
C ASP A 207 -1.34 -12.33 3.58
N GLU A 208 -0.54 -12.83 4.51
CA GLU A 208 0.55 -12.09 5.15
C GLU A 208 0.06 -10.77 5.75
N VAL A 209 -1.00 -10.84 6.56
CA VAL A 209 -1.73 -9.69 7.10
C VAL A 209 -0.84 -8.71 7.87
N ASP A 210 0.19 -9.17 8.53
CA ASP A 210 1.17 -8.36 9.24
C ASP A 210 2.05 -7.52 8.31
N SER A 211 2.35 -8.00 7.10
CA SER A 211 3.03 -7.20 6.10
C SER A 211 2.15 -6.06 5.61
N ILE A 212 0.91 -6.38 5.26
CA ILE A 212 0.00 -5.43 4.61
C ILE A 212 -0.52 -4.40 5.62
N LEU A 213 -0.99 -4.85 6.79
CA LEU A 213 -1.66 -3.97 7.75
C LEU A 213 -0.72 -3.29 8.76
N ILE A 214 0.51 -3.77 8.90
CA ILE A 214 1.50 -3.17 9.81
C ILE A 214 2.64 -2.52 9.03
N ASP A 215 3.39 -3.29 8.21
CA ASP A 215 4.59 -2.77 7.55
C ASP A 215 4.26 -1.72 6.48
N GLU A 216 3.35 -2.06 5.56
CA GLU A 216 2.97 -1.19 4.45
C GLU A 216 2.04 -0.06 4.87
N ALA A 217 1.41 -0.16 6.03
CA ALA A 217 0.45 0.80 6.55
C ALA A 217 1.09 2.09 7.11
N ARG A 218 2.37 2.34 6.86
CA ARG A 218 3.08 3.59 7.23
C ARG A 218 2.82 4.72 6.26
N THR A 219 2.53 4.41 5.00
CA THR A 219 2.31 5.40 3.94
C THR A 219 0.93 5.23 3.32
N PRO A 220 0.18 6.32 3.09
CA PRO A 220 -1.10 6.24 2.40
C PRO A 220 -0.93 5.90 0.93
N LEU A 221 -1.99 5.39 0.31
CA LEU A 221 -2.14 5.31 -1.13
C LEU A 221 -2.51 6.70 -1.67
N ILE A 222 -1.80 7.15 -2.69
CA ILE A 222 -1.99 8.48 -3.27
C ILE A 222 -2.07 8.36 -4.77
N ILE A 223 -3.10 8.95 -5.37
CA ILE A 223 -3.17 9.22 -6.80
C ILE A 223 -2.79 10.68 -7.03
N SER A 224 -1.81 10.89 -7.91
CA SER A 224 -1.25 12.21 -8.18
C SER A 224 -1.54 12.66 -9.60
N GLY A 225 -1.76 13.96 -9.75
CA GLY A 225 -1.83 14.67 -11.03
C GLY A 225 -0.62 15.60 -11.23
N GLN A 226 -0.58 16.28 -12.35
CA GLN A 226 0.48 17.23 -12.66
C GLN A 226 0.29 18.52 -11.87
N GLY A 227 1.29 18.88 -11.06
CA GLY A 227 1.34 20.15 -10.33
C GLY A 227 1.96 21.30 -11.15
N GLU A 228 1.82 22.50 -10.64
CA GLU A 228 2.24 23.74 -11.33
C GLU A 228 3.64 24.24 -10.96
N GLN A 229 4.28 23.72 -9.90
CA GLN A 229 5.45 24.34 -9.30
C GLN A 229 6.79 24.06 -10.01
N SER A 230 7.73 24.99 -9.79
CA SER A 230 9.01 25.10 -10.47
C SER A 230 10.06 24.11 -9.93
N THR A 231 10.70 23.36 -10.83
CA THR A 231 11.82 22.45 -10.51
C THR A 231 13.12 23.18 -10.10
N GLN A 232 13.23 24.48 -10.35
CA GLN A 232 14.45 25.27 -10.09
C GLN A 232 14.75 25.47 -8.61
N LEU A 233 13.72 25.62 -7.77
CA LEU A 233 13.91 25.84 -6.34
C LEU A 233 14.57 24.65 -5.64
N TYR A 234 14.28 23.41 -6.07
CA TYR A 234 14.94 22.22 -5.52
C TYR A 234 16.45 22.21 -5.76
N GLN A 235 16.87 22.61 -6.94
CA GLN A 235 18.31 22.71 -7.27
C GLN A 235 19.00 23.83 -6.49
N LEU A 236 18.33 24.97 -6.33
CA LEU A 236 18.84 26.08 -5.54
C LEU A 236 18.98 25.71 -4.05
N ALA A 237 17.95 25.08 -3.48
CA ALA A 237 17.97 24.61 -2.11
C ALA A 237 19.03 23.54 -1.88
N ASP A 238 19.18 22.58 -2.79
CA ASP A 238 20.21 21.55 -2.71
C ASP A 238 21.62 22.15 -2.77
N ASN A 239 21.88 23.07 -3.71
CA ASN A 239 23.15 23.77 -3.82
C ASN A 239 23.49 24.59 -2.57
N PHE A 240 22.49 25.15 -1.91
CA PHE A 240 22.66 25.86 -0.65
C PHE A 240 23.03 24.89 0.47
N VAL A 241 22.22 23.84 0.68
CA VAL A 241 22.39 22.85 1.76
C VAL A 241 23.72 22.09 1.61
N ALA A 242 24.20 21.86 0.39
CA ALA A 242 25.49 21.23 0.13
C ALA A 242 26.70 21.95 0.78
N ARG A 243 26.55 23.23 1.09
CA ARG A 243 27.60 24.09 1.70
C ARG A 243 27.46 24.19 3.21
N LEU A 244 26.37 23.69 3.80
CA LEU A 244 26.08 23.74 5.23
C LEU A 244 26.84 22.65 6.00
N LYS A 245 27.20 22.96 7.25
CA LYS A 245 27.79 21.99 8.17
C LYS A 245 26.72 21.21 8.89
N CYS A 246 26.75 19.87 8.72
CA CYS A 246 25.87 18.95 9.40
C CYS A 246 26.49 18.44 10.71
N LYS A 247 25.69 18.37 11.78
CA LYS A 247 26.02 17.63 13.00
C LYS A 247 25.04 16.49 13.17
N ARG A 248 25.52 15.28 13.39
CA ARG A 248 24.68 14.12 13.69
C ARG A 248 24.66 13.86 15.19
N VAL A 249 23.49 13.72 15.76
CA VAL A 249 23.28 13.40 17.16
C VAL A 249 22.38 12.17 17.29
N LYS A 250 22.57 11.39 18.36
CA LYS A 250 21.72 10.22 18.61
C LYS A 250 20.27 10.62 18.92
N THR A 251 20.10 11.67 19.70
CA THR A 251 18.81 12.26 20.07
C THR A 251 19.04 13.73 20.37
N VAL A 252 18.15 14.60 19.95
CA VAL A 252 18.15 16.02 20.34
C VAL A 252 17.42 16.13 21.67
N ASP A 253 18.16 16.34 22.78
CA ASP A 253 17.58 16.67 24.10
C ASP A 253 17.59 18.18 24.28
N ALA A 254 16.48 18.74 24.81
CA ALA A 254 16.29 20.19 24.97
C ALA A 254 17.36 20.90 25.85
N LYS A 255 18.15 20.13 26.62
CA LYS A 255 19.28 20.62 27.41
C LYS A 255 20.60 20.68 26.68
N GLU A 256 20.72 19.94 25.56
CA GLU A 256 21.92 19.91 24.70
C GLU A 256 21.81 20.88 23.51
N GLU A 257 20.62 21.46 23.26
CA GLU A 257 20.42 22.42 22.15
C GLU A 257 21.29 23.66 22.29
N GLU A 258 21.51 24.18 23.53
CA GLU A 258 22.36 25.36 23.74
C GLU A 258 23.84 25.11 23.52
N ASP A 259 24.35 23.87 23.77
CA ASP A 259 25.78 23.54 23.61
C ASP A 259 26.08 22.98 22.20
N THR A 260 25.06 22.55 21.44
CA THR A 260 25.23 21.93 20.13
C THR A 260 25.04 22.88 18.95
N SER A 261 24.43 24.06 19.16
CA SER A 261 24.12 25.03 18.11
C SER A 261 25.33 25.81 17.58
N ASP A 262 26.38 25.96 18.39
CA ASP A 262 27.48 26.88 18.06
C ASP A 262 28.35 26.44 16.87
N ASP A 263 28.40 25.16 16.49
CA ASP A 263 29.30 24.65 15.45
C ASP A 263 28.61 24.08 14.20
N ALA A 264 27.31 23.93 14.18
CA ALA A 264 26.56 23.31 13.07
C ALA A 264 25.49 24.25 12.48
N ASP A 265 25.25 24.10 11.18
CA ASP A 265 24.20 24.84 10.46
C ASP A 265 22.87 24.07 10.43
N TYR A 266 22.93 22.73 10.51
CA TYR A 266 21.75 21.89 10.74
C TYR A 266 22.12 20.63 11.52
N ILE A 267 21.14 20.10 12.26
CA ILE A 267 21.28 18.94 13.11
C ILE A 267 20.43 17.80 12.55
N VAL A 268 20.99 16.60 12.53
CA VAL A 268 20.30 15.36 12.17
C VAL A 268 20.15 14.50 13.40
N ASP A 269 18.91 14.25 13.84
CA ASP A 269 18.58 13.27 14.86
C ASP A 269 18.48 11.88 14.19
N GLU A 270 19.46 11.04 14.43
CA GLU A 270 19.51 9.70 13.84
C GLU A 270 18.40 8.79 14.36
N LYS A 271 18.02 8.94 15.63
CA LYS A 271 16.96 8.16 16.26
C LYS A 271 15.58 8.59 15.78
N ALA A 272 15.35 9.91 15.63
CA ALA A 272 14.11 10.46 15.11
C ALA A 272 14.01 10.42 13.57
N ARG A 273 15.12 10.21 12.86
CA ARG A 273 15.22 10.35 11.41
C ARG A 273 14.72 11.72 10.92
N THR A 274 15.03 12.77 11.67
CA THR A 274 14.68 14.15 11.36
C THR A 274 15.92 15.01 11.15
N ALA A 275 15.75 16.09 10.41
CA ALA A 275 16.80 17.08 10.19
C ALA A 275 16.19 18.48 10.36
N THR A 276 16.85 19.35 11.11
CA THR A 276 16.39 20.71 11.42
C THR A 276 17.53 21.73 11.27
N LEU A 277 17.19 22.92 10.76
CA LEU A 277 18.13 24.05 10.74
C LEU A 277 18.36 24.56 12.16
N THR A 278 19.59 24.96 12.46
CA THR A 278 19.92 25.76 13.64
C THR A 278 19.67 27.25 13.37
N ALA A 279 19.70 28.09 14.40
CA ALA A 279 19.61 29.56 14.24
C ALA A 279 20.65 30.08 13.24
N ARG A 280 21.87 29.55 13.30
CA ARG A 280 22.95 29.88 12.34
C ARG A 280 22.66 29.42 10.92
N GLY A 281 21.98 28.27 10.76
CA GLY A 281 21.53 27.77 9.45
C GLY A 281 20.45 28.66 8.86
N ILE A 282 19.54 29.16 9.69
CA ILE A 282 18.48 30.10 9.30
C ILE A 282 19.10 31.41 8.83
N GLU A 283 20.03 32.03 9.62
CA GLU A 283 20.72 33.26 9.22
C GLU A 283 21.45 33.09 7.87
N LYS A 284 22.10 31.97 7.64
CA LYS A 284 22.75 31.69 6.35
C LYS A 284 21.75 31.55 5.20
N ALA A 285 20.59 30.97 5.45
CA ALA A 285 19.52 30.85 4.45
C ALA A 285 18.99 32.25 4.09
N GLU A 286 18.68 33.08 5.08
CA GLU A 286 18.23 34.46 4.89
C GLU A 286 19.24 35.28 4.08
N GLN A 287 20.53 35.17 4.39
CA GLN A 287 21.59 35.82 3.64
C GLN A 287 21.73 35.28 2.20
N ALA A 288 21.67 33.97 2.03
CA ALA A 288 21.86 33.32 0.72
C ALA A 288 20.73 33.60 -0.27
N PHE A 289 19.51 33.75 0.22
CA PHE A 289 18.31 34.00 -0.59
C PHE A 289 17.87 35.47 -0.55
N ASN A 290 18.58 36.31 0.19
CA ASN A 290 18.32 37.74 0.35
C ASN A 290 16.90 38.05 0.83
N ILE A 291 16.49 37.37 1.90
CA ILE A 291 15.19 37.53 2.59
C ILE A 291 15.41 38.02 4.03
N GLU A 292 14.44 38.73 4.59
CA GLU A 292 14.54 39.26 5.95
C GLU A 292 14.26 38.24 7.05
N ASN A 293 13.29 37.36 6.81
CA ASN A 293 12.90 36.32 7.76
C ASN A 293 12.41 35.04 7.01
N LEU A 294 13.06 33.92 7.26
CA LEU A 294 12.70 32.63 6.63
C LEU A 294 11.33 32.10 7.10
N SER A 295 10.88 32.52 8.29
CA SER A 295 9.62 32.08 8.89
C SER A 295 8.39 32.90 8.45
N ASP A 296 8.57 33.93 7.64
CA ASP A 296 7.45 34.72 7.14
C ASP A 296 6.56 33.91 6.19
N PRO A 297 5.22 34.11 6.20
CA PRO A 297 4.30 33.40 5.33
C PRO A 297 4.66 33.43 3.84
N GLU A 298 5.24 34.55 3.37
CA GLU A 298 5.70 34.69 1.98
C GLU A 298 6.87 33.77 1.63
N ASN A 299 7.67 33.33 2.61
CA ASN A 299 8.85 32.51 2.45
C ASN A 299 8.60 31.02 2.74
N THR A 300 7.35 30.63 3.03
CA THR A 300 6.98 29.23 3.40
C THR A 300 7.41 28.24 2.34
N THR A 301 7.23 28.53 1.05
CA THR A 301 7.66 27.68 -0.07
C THR A 301 9.18 27.47 -0.07
N LEU A 302 9.96 28.52 0.12
CA LEU A 302 11.41 28.41 0.18
C LEU A 302 11.88 27.61 1.40
N SER A 303 11.29 27.89 2.56
CA SER A 303 11.54 27.16 3.80
C SER A 303 11.26 25.67 3.65
N HIS A 304 10.15 25.31 2.99
CA HIS A 304 9.81 23.94 2.66
C HIS A 304 10.89 23.26 1.80
N HIS A 305 11.33 23.91 0.72
CA HIS A 305 12.36 23.34 -0.16
C HIS A 305 13.70 23.13 0.56
N ILE A 306 14.11 24.08 1.43
CA ILE A 306 15.32 23.94 2.24
C ILE A 306 15.17 22.77 3.22
N ASN A 307 14.02 22.64 3.88
CA ASN A 307 13.74 21.53 4.80
C ASN A 307 13.79 20.16 4.09
N GLN A 308 13.22 20.06 2.89
CA GLN A 308 13.33 18.82 2.10
C GLN A 308 14.76 18.54 1.67
N ALA A 309 15.54 19.54 1.31
CA ALA A 309 16.94 19.38 0.92
C ALA A 309 17.83 18.91 2.09
N ILE A 310 17.64 19.47 3.32
CA ILE A 310 18.37 18.99 4.51
C ILE A 310 17.98 17.56 4.89
N LYS A 311 16.69 17.19 4.74
CA LYS A 311 16.20 15.83 4.95
C LYS A 311 16.79 14.86 3.91
N ALA A 312 16.82 15.25 2.63
CA ALA A 312 17.40 14.44 1.57
C ALA A 312 18.91 14.18 1.78
N ARG A 313 19.67 15.18 2.22
CA ARG A 313 21.11 15.05 2.47
C ARG A 313 21.46 14.48 3.84
N GLY A 314 20.71 14.83 4.86
CA GLY A 314 20.97 14.45 6.24
C GLY A 314 20.48 13.05 6.59
N VAL A 315 19.27 12.70 6.15
CA VAL A 315 18.55 11.47 6.55
C VAL A 315 18.62 10.40 5.47
N MET A 316 18.32 10.75 4.21
CA MET A 316 18.17 9.77 3.13
C MET A 316 19.52 9.28 2.59
N LYS A 317 19.71 7.95 2.60
CA LYS A 317 20.97 7.29 2.21
C LYS A 317 20.79 6.54 0.89
N ARG A 318 21.72 6.78 -0.04
CA ARG A 318 21.80 6.02 -1.29
C ARG A 318 22.16 4.56 -0.99
N ASP A 319 21.61 3.64 -1.78
CA ASP A 319 21.74 2.17 -1.68
C ASP A 319 21.12 1.56 -0.39
N ILE A 320 20.47 2.38 0.43
CA ILE A 320 19.66 1.96 1.60
C ILE A 320 18.20 2.37 1.40
N ASP A 321 17.92 3.69 1.34
CA ASP A 321 16.56 4.22 1.19
C ASP A 321 16.15 4.33 -0.28
N TYR A 322 17.11 4.52 -1.19
CA TYR A 322 16.88 4.63 -2.64
C TYR A 322 18.12 4.20 -3.44
N VAL A 323 17.92 3.87 -4.70
CA VAL A 323 18.99 3.65 -5.68
C VAL A 323 18.84 4.60 -6.87
N VAL A 324 19.94 4.89 -7.57
CA VAL A 324 19.93 5.63 -8.84
C VAL A 324 20.22 4.66 -9.96
N LYS A 325 19.24 4.48 -10.87
CA LYS A 325 19.36 3.57 -12.02
C LYS A 325 18.78 4.25 -13.26
N ASP A 326 19.51 4.20 -14.37
CA ASP A 326 19.09 4.76 -15.66
C ASP A 326 18.74 6.26 -15.61
N GLY A 327 19.35 7.02 -14.68
CA GLY A 327 19.10 8.44 -14.49
C GLY A 327 17.83 8.77 -13.70
N GLU A 328 17.23 7.77 -13.05
CA GLU A 328 16.06 7.93 -12.20
C GLU A 328 16.37 7.50 -10.76
N VAL A 329 15.77 8.18 -9.78
CA VAL A 329 15.77 7.77 -8.38
C VAL A 329 14.66 6.74 -8.20
N ILE A 330 14.98 5.59 -7.63
CA ILE A 330 14.04 4.50 -7.37
C ILE A 330 14.08 4.20 -5.87
N ILE A 331 12.92 4.22 -5.23
CA ILE A 331 12.81 3.91 -3.80
C ILE A 331 13.15 2.45 -3.56
N VAL A 332 13.88 2.19 -2.48
CA VAL A 332 14.08 0.84 -1.92
C VAL A 332 13.10 0.68 -0.76
N ASP A 333 12.30 -0.35 -0.82
CA ASP A 333 11.41 -0.68 0.28
C ASP A 333 12.21 -1.09 1.52
N GLU A 334 11.97 -0.43 2.61
CA GLU A 334 12.70 -0.61 3.87
C GLU A 334 12.52 -2.03 4.44
N PHE A 335 11.37 -2.66 4.17
CA PHE A 335 11.02 -3.98 4.72
C PHE A 335 11.44 -5.12 3.81
N THR A 336 11.15 -5.03 2.53
CA THR A 336 11.43 -6.10 1.57
C THR A 336 12.77 -5.92 0.87
N GLY A 337 13.36 -4.73 0.93
CA GLY A 337 14.57 -4.39 0.19
C GLY A 337 14.38 -4.37 -1.33
N ARG A 338 13.13 -4.33 -1.81
CA ARG A 338 12.80 -4.34 -3.25
C ARG A 338 12.78 -2.94 -3.83
N LEU A 339 13.06 -2.84 -5.14
CA LEU A 339 12.95 -1.60 -5.87
C LEU A 339 11.49 -1.29 -6.21
N MET A 340 11.04 -0.12 -5.80
CA MET A 340 9.69 0.36 -6.03
C MET A 340 9.64 1.25 -7.28
N TYR A 341 9.48 0.65 -8.45
CA TYR A 341 9.39 1.41 -9.70
C TYR A 341 8.09 2.21 -9.81
N GLY A 342 8.20 3.43 -10.32
CA GLY A 342 7.06 4.33 -10.55
C GLY A 342 6.51 4.99 -9.28
N ARG A 343 7.12 4.74 -8.11
CA ARG A 343 6.78 5.37 -6.84
C ARG A 343 7.70 6.53 -6.53
N ARG A 344 7.17 7.50 -5.79
CA ARG A 344 7.87 8.71 -5.40
C ARG A 344 7.62 9.00 -3.91
N TYR A 345 8.63 9.56 -3.24
CA TYR A 345 8.43 10.16 -1.92
C TYR A 345 7.54 11.39 -2.04
N ASN A 346 6.71 11.61 -1.04
CA ASN A 346 5.76 12.72 -0.99
C ASN A 346 6.43 14.04 -0.59
N GLU A 347 5.67 15.12 -0.65
CA GLU A 347 6.02 16.44 -0.11
C GLU A 347 7.33 17.02 -0.71
N GLY A 348 7.63 16.73 -1.96
CA GLY A 348 8.83 17.24 -2.61
C GLY A 348 10.15 16.53 -2.22
N LEU A 349 10.11 15.55 -1.28
CA LEU A 349 11.32 14.83 -0.86
C LEU A 349 11.96 14.07 -2.02
N HIS A 350 11.17 13.51 -2.93
CA HIS A 350 11.70 12.80 -4.10
C HIS A 350 12.46 13.73 -5.02
N GLN A 351 11.91 14.90 -5.28
CA GLN A 351 12.55 15.97 -6.07
C GLN A 351 13.83 16.49 -5.41
N ALA A 352 13.82 16.61 -4.07
CA ALA A 352 15.02 16.98 -3.31
C ALA A 352 16.12 15.90 -3.42
N ILE A 353 15.76 14.61 -3.46
CA ILE A 353 16.71 13.53 -3.70
C ILE A 353 17.17 13.54 -5.16
N GLU A 354 16.30 13.79 -6.14
CA GLU A 354 16.67 13.94 -7.55
C GLU A 354 17.67 15.09 -7.72
N ALA A 355 17.46 16.22 -7.04
CA ALA A 355 18.40 17.35 -7.05
C ALA A 355 19.73 16.98 -6.40
N LYS A 356 19.72 16.29 -5.25
CA LYS A 356 20.91 15.78 -4.55
C LYS A 356 21.77 14.84 -5.41
N GLU A 357 21.14 13.97 -6.17
CA GLU A 357 21.79 12.99 -7.05
C GLU A 357 22.10 13.54 -8.45
N HIS A 358 21.78 14.82 -8.69
CA HIS A 358 22.01 15.53 -9.96
C HIS A 358 21.36 14.84 -11.17
N VAL A 359 20.22 14.20 -10.96
CA VAL A 359 19.37 13.67 -12.03
C VAL A 359 18.30 14.70 -12.42
N THR A 360 17.52 14.42 -13.46
CA THR A 360 16.46 15.35 -13.90
C THR A 360 15.39 15.45 -12.83
N VAL A 361 15.20 16.63 -12.25
CA VAL A 361 14.15 16.89 -11.27
C VAL A 361 12.80 16.95 -11.99
N ALA A 362 11.90 16.05 -11.63
CA ALA A 362 10.56 16.04 -12.20
C ALA A 362 9.67 17.11 -11.53
N ARG A 363 8.59 17.51 -12.23
CA ARG A 363 7.62 18.47 -11.68
C ARG A 363 6.96 17.91 -10.42
N GLU A 364 6.54 18.77 -9.52
CA GLU A 364 5.73 18.40 -8.38
C GLU A 364 4.42 17.76 -8.84
N SER A 365 3.89 16.90 -7.99
CA SER A 365 2.62 16.23 -8.23
C SER A 365 1.58 16.75 -7.24
N LYS A 366 0.42 17.15 -7.74
CA LYS A 366 -0.74 17.49 -6.91
C LYS A 366 -1.46 16.21 -6.48
N THR A 367 -1.85 16.11 -5.22
CA THR A 367 -2.64 14.97 -4.72
C THR A 367 -4.07 15.07 -5.22
N LEU A 368 -4.52 14.08 -5.98
CA LEU A 368 -5.89 14.02 -6.50
C LEU A 368 -6.82 13.21 -5.57
N ALA A 369 -6.31 12.14 -5.02
CA ALA A 369 -7.04 11.29 -4.07
C ALA A 369 -6.04 10.55 -3.18
N THR A 370 -6.42 10.32 -1.93
CA THR A 370 -5.59 9.60 -0.95
C THR A 370 -6.46 8.79 0.00
N ILE A 371 -5.93 7.66 0.48
CA ILE A 371 -6.50 6.88 1.58
C ILE A 371 -5.37 6.11 2.28
N THR A 372 -5.43 5.98 3.60
CA THR A 372 -4.54 5.07 4.32
C THR A 372 -4.98 3.63 4.17
N PHE A 373 -4.04 2.67 4.27
CA PHE A 373 -4.41 1.24 4.29
C PHE A 373 -5.36 0.92 5.44
N GLN A 374 -5.15 1.56 6.59
CA GLN A 374 -6.00 1.38 7.76
C GLN A 374 -7.47 1.69 7.43
N ASN A 375 -7.72 2.87 6.87
CA ASN A 375 -9.08 3.29 6.52
C ASN A 375 -9.64 2.51 5.33
N TYR A 376 -8.81 2.13 4.36
CA TYR A 376 -9.26 1.27 3.26
C TYR A 376 -9.75 -0.10 3.75
N PHE A 377 -8.97 -0.80 4.59
CA PHE A 377 -9.35 -2.13 5.09
C PHE A 377 -10.52 -2.10 6.09
N ARG A 378 -10.75 -0.96 6.75
CA ARG A 378 -11.94 -0.75 7.59
C ARG A 378 -13.25 -0.62 6.81
N LEU A 379 -13.20 -0.46 5.49
CA LEU A 379 -14.38 -0.44 4.63
C LEU A 379 -15.04 -1.82 4.50
N TYR A 380 -14.30 -2.91 4.76
CA TYR A 380 -14.86 -4.25 4.66
C TYR A 380 -15.81 -4.54 5.83
N ASP A 381 -17.01 -5.05 5.50
CA ASP A 381 -17.98 -5.50 6.51
C ASP A 381 -17.39 -6.61 7.39
N LYS A 382 -16.57 -7.48 6.78
CA LYS A 382 -15.83 -8.54 7.45
C LYS A 382 -14.39 -8.59 6.93
N LEU A 383 -13.43 -8.45 7.85
CA LEU A 383 -11.99 -8.53 7.57
C LEU A 383 -11.40 -9.72 8.31
N SER A 384 -10.55 -10.49 7.65
CA SER A 384 -9.77 -11.55 8.28
C SER A 384 -8.35 -11.58 7.70
N GLY A 385 -7.44 -12.23 8.41
CA GLY A 385 -6.07 -12.29 7.97
C GLY A 385 -5.35 -13.54 8.42
N MET A 386 -4.26 -13.88 7.73
CA MET A 386 -3.41 -15.00 8.09
C MET A 386 -1.94 -14.63 7.97
N THR A 387 -1.13 -15.08 8.92
CA THR A 387 0.33 -14.92 8.93
C THR A 387 0.95 -15.91 9.89
N GLY A 388 2.28 -16.00 9.94
CA GLY A 388 3.01 -16.81 10.92
C GLY A 388 3.44 -16.06 12.17
N THR A 389 3.17 -14.75 12.29
CA THR A 389 3.85 -13.85 13.24
C THR A 389 3.00 -12.68 13.74
N ALA A 390 1.69 -12.83 13.92
CA ALA A 390 0.80 -11.73 14.31
C ALA A 390 0.83 -11.38 15.80
N MET A 391 1.06 -12.36 16.69
CA MET A 391 0.94 -12.19 18.15
C MET A 391 1.82 -11.10 18.75
N THR A 392 2.91 -10.75 18.10
CA THR A 392 3.78 -9.65 18.57
C THR A 392 3.13 -8.28 18.44
N GLU A 393 2.14 -8.15 17.56
CA GLU A 393 1.42 -6.92 17.23
C GLU A 393 -0.07 -6.99 17.61
N GLU A 394 -0.44 -7.87 18.59
CA GLU A 394 -1.84 -8.10 19.02
C GLU A 394 -2.53 -6.79 19.42
N GLU A 395 -1.84 -5.92 20.14
CA GLU A 395 -2.36 -4.63 20.58
C GLU A 395 -2.73 -3.72 19.40
N GLU A 396 -1.88 -3.68 18.37
CA GLU A 396 -2.10 -2.86 17.19
C GLU A 396 -3.26 -3.39 16.34
N PHE A 397 -3.30 -4.71 16.08
CA PHE A 397 -4.42 -5.32 15.36
C PHE A 397 -5.76 -5.11 16.06
N GLY A 398 -5.79 -5.21 17.40
CA GLY A 398 -6.98 -4.96 18.19
C GLY A 398 -7.40 -3.50 18.17
N THR A 399 -6.46 -2.57 18.34
CA THR A 399 -6.76 -1.13 18.47
C THR A 399 -7.14 -0.49 17.15
N ILE A 400 -6.43 -0.82 16.07
CA ILE A 400 -6.61 -0.16 14.76
C ILE A 400 -7.71 -0.84 13.94
N TYR A 401 -7.68 -2.18 13.85
CA TYR A 401 -8.54 -2.95 12.93
C TYR A 401 -9.65 -3.72 13.63
N ASN A 402 -9.70 -3.69 14.95
CA ASN A 402 -10.62 -4.52 15.76
C ASN A 402 -10.49 -6.02 15.43
N LEU A 403 -9.28 -6.47 15.10
CA LEU A 403 -8.97 -7.85 14.76
C LEU A 403 -8.36 -8.58 15.96
N ASP A 404 -8.91 -9.72 16.26
CA ASP A 404 -8.43 -10.65 17.30
C ASP A 404 -7.55 -11.73 16.68
N ILE A 405 -6.52 -12.19 17.42
CA ILE A 405 -5.56 -13.17 16.93
C ILE A 405 -5.73 -14.50 17.65
N VAL A 406 -5.73 -15.60 16.89
CA VAL A 406 -5.72 -16.94 17.43
C VAL A 406 -4.49 -17.69 16.90
N GLU A 407 -3.61 -18.08 17.82
CA GLU A 407 -2.45 -18.92 17.50
C GLU A 407 -2.92 -20.37 17.32
N ILE A 408 -2.69 -20.94 16.15
CA ILE A 408 -3.06 -22.31 15.78
C ILE A 408 -1.83 -23.21 15.92
N PRO A 409 -1.96 -24.38 16.57
CA PRO A 409 -0.86 -25.30 16.70
C PRO A 409 -0.40 -25.83 15.34
N THR A 410 0.88 -26.17 15.21
CA THR A 410 1.42 -26.79 14.00
C THR A 410 0.91 -28.22 13.84
N ASN A 411 0.74 -28.67 12.60
CA ASN A 411 0.31 -30.04 12.29
C ASN A 411 1.30 -31.10 12.80
N ARG A 412 2.60 -30.80 12.72
CA ARG A 412 3.68 -31.61 13.32
C ARG A 412 4.46 -30.79 14.33
N PRO A 413 5.01 -31.41 15.41
CA PRO A 413 5.85 -30.71 16.37
C PRO A 413 7.02 -30.00 15.67
N LEU A 414 7.32 -28.78 16.12
CA LEU A 414 8.45 -28.01 15.62
C LEU A 414 9.77 -28.66 16.06
N ALA A 415 10.59 -29.08 15.12
CA ALA A 415 11.90 -29.70 15.37
C ALA A 415 13.06 -28.70 15.30
N ARG A 416 12.81 -27.45 14.87
CA ARG A 416 13.83 -26.39 14.78
C ARG A 416 14.35 -26.00 16.17
N VAL A 417 15.69 -25.84 16.25
CA VAL A 417 16.37 -25.36 17.44
C VAL A 417 16.76 -23.89 17.27
N ASP A 418 16.14 -23.00 18.02
CA ASP A 418 16.49 -21.59 18.05
C ASP A 418 17.59 -21.35 19.10
N GLN A 419 18.83 -21.20 18.62
CA GLN A 419 20.01 -20.98 19.47
C GLN A 419 19.99 -19.56 20.03
N PRO A 420 20.56 -19.34 21.23
CA PRO A 420 20.71 -18.00 21.79
C PRO A 420 21.59 -17.11 20.91
N ASP A 421 21.30 -15.79 20.93
CA ASP A 421 22.08 -14.80 20.21
C ASP A 421 23.53 -14.76 20.70
N VAL A 422 24.46 -14.42 19.81
CA VAL A 422 25.85 -14.17 20.14
C VAL A 422 26.14 -12.70 19.93
N VAL A 423 26.67 -12.02 20.93
CA VAL A 423 26.94 -10.59 20.88
C VAL A 423 28.46 -10.35 20.95
N TYR A 424 28.95 -9.52 20.06
CA TYR A 424 30.35 -9.08 19.98
C TYR A 424 30.44 -7.59 20.30
N LYS A 425 31.63 -7.16 20.71
CA LYS A 425 31.90 -5.75 20.98
C LYS A 425 31.86 -4.92 19.69
N THR A 426 32.51 -5.42 18.63
CA THR A 426 32.68 -4.73 17.36
C THR A 426 31.99 -5.46 16.20
N LYS A 427 31.64 -4.71 15.13
CA LYS A 427 31.15 -5.28 13.88
C LYS A 427 32.17 -6.19 13.22
N GLU A 428 33.49 -5.88 13.33
CA GLU A 428 34.54 -6.69 12.74
C GLU A 428 34.62 -8.08 13.37
N GLY A 429 34.61 -8.18 14.70
CA GLY A 429 34.60 -9.45 15.43
C GLY A 429 33.34 -10.28 15.10
N LYS A 430 32.18 -9.61 15.01
CA LYS A 430 30.92 -10.23 14.59
C LYS A 430 31.02 -10.87 13.21
N TYR A 431 31.49 -10.14 12.19
CA TYR A 431 31.54 -10.69 10.83
C TYR A 431 32.58 -11.78 10.64
N LYS A 432 33.70 -11.75 11.37
CA LYS A 432 34.64 -12.89 11.42
C LYS A 432 33.92 -14.15 11.92
N ALA A 433 33.20 -14.04 13.03
CA ALA A 433 32.47 -15.17 13.60
C ALA A 433 31.34 -15.67 12.68
N VAL A 434 30.65 -14.79 11.97
CA VAL A 434 29.65 -15.13 10.95
C VAL A 434 30.27 -16.00 9.86
N VAL A 435 31.44 -15.61 9.31
CA VAL A 435 32.11 -16.37 8.25
C VAL A 435 32.58 -17.74 8.75
N GLU A 436 33.13 -17.83 9.97
CA GLU A 436 33.54 -19.10 10.57
C GLU A 436 32.35 -20.05 10.79
N GLN A 437 31.19 -19.52 11.25
CA GLN A 437 29.98 -20.32 11.41
C GLN A 437 29.47 -20.84 10.04
N ILE A 438 29.47 -19.98 9.01
CA ILE A 438 29.05 -20.39 7.65
C ILE A 438 29.98 -21.47 7.12
N LYS A 439 31.30 -21.35 7.34
CA LYS A 439 32.29 -22.32 6.94
C LYS A 439 32.06 -23.68 7.62
N ALA A 440 31.83 -23.68 8.94
CA ALA A 440 31.53 -24.90 9.68
C ALA A 440 30.25 -25.62 9.19
N CYS A 441 29.19 -24.87 8.88
CA CYS A 441 27.97 -25.43 8.30
C CYS A 441 28.21 -25.98 6.89
N HIS A 442 28.93 -25.24 6.05
CA HIS A 442 29.24 -25.65 4.68
C HIS A 442 30.07 -26.92 4.63
N GLU A 443 31.09 -27.06 5.48
CA GLU A 443 31.90 -28.26 5.61
C GLU A 443 31.10 -29.47 6.06
N LYS A 444 30.10 -29.26 6.92
CA LYS A 444 29.13 -30.31 7.36
C LYS A 444 28.11 -30.66 6.28
N GLY A 445 28.00 -29.85 5.22
CA GLY A 445 26.95 -29.98 4.18
C GLY A 445 25.59 -29.39 4.58
N GLN A 446 25.52 -28.67 5.67
CA GLN A 446 24.31 -28.00 6.14
C GLN A 446 24.08 -26.71 5.33
N PRO A 447 22.94 -26.53 4.65
CA PRO A 447 22.64 -25.29 3.93
C PRO A 447 22.46 -24.12 4.90
N VAL A 448 22.92 -22.93 4.49
CA VAL A 448 22.86 -21.69 5.29
C VAL A 448 22.14 -20.60 4.54
N LEU A 449 21.14 -20.00 5.19
CA LEU A 449 20.52 -18.75 4.75
C LEU A 449 20.96 -17.62 5.68
N VAL A 450 21.74 -16.68 5.15
CA VAL A 450 22.24 -15.52 5.86
C VAL A 450 21.30 -14.34 5.63
N GLY A 451 20.63 -13.88 6.70
CA GLY A 451 19.77 -12.68 6.67
C GLY A 451 20.58 -11.44 7.03
N THR A 452 20.52 -10.42 6.17
CA THR A 452 21.16 -9.11 6.38
C THR A 452 20.13 -7.98 6.30
N VAL A 453 20.35 -6.89 7.03
CA VAL A 453 19.38 -5.76 7.10
C VAL A 453 19.57 -4.75 5.97
N SER A 454 20.68 -4.77 5.23
CA SER A 454 20.94 -3.85 4.12
C SER A 454 21.71 -4.50 2.97
N ILE A 455 21.63 -3.86 1.78
CA ILE A 455 22.38 -4.26 0.59
C ILE A 455 23.89 -4.18 0.88
N GLU A 456 24.31 -3.14 1.57
CA GLU A 456 25.73 -2.87 1.91
C GLU A 456 26.31 -4.01 2.75
N ILE A 457 25.58 -4.46 3.78
CA ILE A 457 25.97 -5.60 4.61
C ILE A 457 26.00 -6.89 3.79
N SER A 458 25.02 -7.11 2.90
CA SER A 458 24.98 -8.30 2.05
C SER A 458 26.22 -8.36 1.13
N GLU A 459 26.63 -7.23 0.56
CA GLU A 459 27.84 -7.13 -0.27
C GLU A 459 29.13 -7.31 0.55
N LEU A 460 29.17 -6.77 1.78
CA LEU A 460 30.30 -6.96 2.69
C LEU A 460 30.49 -8.44 3.03
N VAL A 461 29.44 -9.12 3.47
CA VAL A 461 29.45 -10.57 3.80
C VAL A 461 29.83 -11.37 2.56
N SER A 462 29.29 -11.05 1.39
CA SER A 462 29.65 -11.70 0.12
C SER A 462 31.15 -11.57 -0.21
N LYS A 463 31.73 -10.38 -0.05
CA LYS A 463 33.19 -10.17 -0.26
C LYS A 463 34.02 -11.00 0.72
N MET A 464 33.61 -11.11 1.98
CA MET A 464 34.29 -11.92 2.98
C MET A 464 34.20 -13.42 2.67
N LEU A 465 33.06 -13.92 2.25
CA LEU A 465 32.85 -15.32 1.82
C LEU A 465 33.66 -15.66 0.57
N THR A 466 33.75 -14.73 -0.40
CA THR A 466 34.61 -14.89 -1.59
C THR A 466 36.07 -15.02 -1.20
N ARG A 467 36.56 -14.20 -0.24
CA ARG A 467 37.93 -14.30 0.28
C ARG A 467 38.18 -15.61 1.03
N ALA A 468 37.16 -16.13 1.71
CA ALA A 468 37.21 -17.43 2.39
C ALA A 468 37.08 -18.64 1.44
N GLY A 469 36.87 -18.41 0.13
CA GLY A 469 36.72 -19.45 -0.89
C GLY A 469 35.38 -20.19 -0.84
N ILE A 470 34.35 -19.65 -0.17
CA ILE A 470 33.04 -20.26 -0.04
C ILE A 470 32.14 -19.84 -1.20
N LYS A 471 31.66 -20.83 -1.96
CA LYS A 471 30.66 -20.59 -3.01
C LYS A 471 29.33 -20.17 -2.40
N HIS A 472 28.79 -19.06 -2.86
CA HIS A 472 27.51 -18.54 -2.33
C HIS A 472 26.72 -17.78 -3.39
N ASN A 473 25.42 -17.64 -3.16
CA ASN A 473 24.53 -16.79 -3.93
C ASN A 473 24.18 -15.54 -3.13
N VAL A 474 24.05 -14.39 -3.81
CA VAL A 474 23.63 -13.13 -3.18
C VAL A 474 22.29 -12.70 -3.76
N LEU A 475 21.39 -12.38 -2.86
CA LEU A 475 20.03 -11.96 -3.15
C LEU A 475 19.79 -10.59 -2.53
N ASN A 476 19.75 -9.58 -3.37
CA ASN A 476 19.45 -8.20 -2.96
C ASN A 476 18.63 -7.49 -4.06
N ALA A 477 18.17 -6.27 -3.78
CA ALA A 477 17.34 -5.49 -4.69
C ALA A 477 17.95 -5.29 -6.10
N LYS A 478 19.24 -5.43 -6.26
CA LYS A 478 19.90 -5.32 -7.57
C LYS A 478 19.66 -6.55 -8.47
N HIS A 479 19.27 -7.69 -7.90
CA HIS A 479 19.14 -8.99 -8.58
C HIS A 479 17.76 -9.64 -8.43
N HIS A 480 16.71 -8.84 -8.22
CA HIS A 480 15.36 -9.32 -7.88
C HIS A 480 14.69 -10.22 -8.94
N GLU A 481 15.08 -10.13 -10.22
CA GLU A 481 14.47 -10.93 -11.29
C GLU A 481 14.68 -12.45 -11.13
N LYS A 482 15.74 -12.86 -10.40
CA LYS A 482 16.05 -14.27 -10.11
C LYS A 482 15.80 -14.68 -8.66
N GLU A 483 15.15 -13.82 -7.91
CA GLU A 483 14.95 -14.00 -6.47
C GLU A 483 14.31 -15.34 -6.13
N ALA A 484 13.15 -15.65 -6.70
CA ALA A 484 12.42 -16.86 -6.42
C ALA A 484 13.22 -18.13 -6.77
N GLU A 485 13.97 -18.10 -7.89
CA GLU A 485 14.81 -19.21 -8.32
C GLU A 485 15.99 -19.46 -7.34
N ILE A 486 16.66 -18.41 -6.90
CA ILE A 486 17.78 -18.54 -5.96
C ILE A 486 17.30 -19.03 -4.58
N VAL A 487 16.20 -18.48 -4.08
CA VAL A 487 15.65 -18.86 -2.77
C VAL A 487 15.15 -20.30 -2.79
N ALA A 488 14.49 -20.72 -3.85
CA ALA A 488 14.02 -22.10 -3.99
C ALA A 488 15.14 -23.15 -3.93
N GLN A 489 16.37 -22.77 -4.31
CA GLN A 489 17.54 -23.65 -4.25
C GLN A 489 18.40 -23.45 -2.98
N ALA A 490 18.01 -22.56 -2.08
CA ALA A 490 18.76 -22.30 -0.84
C ALA A 490 18.78 -23.51 0.12
N GLY A 491 17.89 -24.46 -0.01
CA GLY A 491 17.83 -25.70 0.78
C GLY A 491 18.71 -26.85 0.28
N ARG A 492 19.53 -26.68 -0.76
CA ARG A 492 20.41 -27.71 -1.28
C ARG A 492 21.59 -28.01 -0.38
N PHE A 493 22.14 -29.22 -0.47
CA PHE A 493 23.27 -29.67 0.35
C PHE A 493 24.47 -28.73 0.24
N GLY A 494 24.90 -28.18 1.39
CA GLY A 494 25.98 -27.22 1.51
C GLY A 494 25.78 -25.88 0.81
N ALA A 495 24.56 -25.53 0.40
CA ALA A 495 24.28 -24.23 -0.22
C ALA A 495 24.48 -23.08 0.77
N VAL A 496 25.03 -21.95 0.31
CA VAL A 496 25.12 -20.71 1.08
C VAL A 496 24.44 -19.61 0.31
N THR A 497 23.42 -19.00 0.91
CA THR A 497 22.65 -17.91 0.31
C THR A 497 22.66 -16.71 1.25
N VAL A 498 23.13 -15.56 0.76
CA VAL A 498 23.08 -14.28 1.49
C VAL A 498 21.91 -13.48 0.94
N ALA A 499 20.94 -13.17 1.78
CA ALA A 499 19.73 -12.47 1.40
C ALA A 499 19.53 -11.20 2.22
N THR A 500 19.19 -10.08 1.56
CA THR A 500 18.75 -8.88 2.27
C THR A 500 17.33 -9.06 2.74
N ASN A 501 17.12 -8.73 4.00
CA ASN A 501 15.83 -8.66 4.69
C ASN A 501 14.86 -9.80 4.28
N MET A 502 13.68 -9.49 3.81
CA MET A 502 12.63 -10.45 3.50
C MET A 502 12.67 -10.99 2.06
N ALA A 503 13.80 -10.91 1.39
CA ALA A 503 13.97 -11.48 0.06
C ALA A 503 13.50 -12.95 0.02
N GLY A 504 12.65 -13.27 -0.97
CA GLY A 504 12.00 -14.59 -1.09
C GLY A 504 10.81 -14.81 -0.16
N ARG A 505 10.20 -13.77 0.41
CA ARG A 505 8.92 -13.90 1.14
C ARG A 505 7.85 -14.50 0.22
N GLY A 506 7.07 -15.43 0.73
CA GLY A 506 6.09 -16.19 -0.06
C GLY A 506 6.68 -17.35 -0.88
N THR A 507 8.01 -17.51 -0.91
CA THR A 507 8.67 -18.66 -1.57
C THR A 507 9.11 -19.66 -0.52
N ASP A 508 8.72 -20.92 -0.69
CA ASP A 508 9.11 -22.01 0.19
C ASP A 508 10.54 -22.49 -0.10
N ILE A 509 11.34 -22.66 0.97
CA ILE A 509 12.65 -23.28 0.90
C ILE A 509 12.48 -24.76 1.25
N MET A 510 12.60 -25.62 0.26
CA MET A 510 12.52 -27.06 0.43
C MET A 510 13.93 -27.66 0.63
N LEU A 511 14.07 -28.59 1.57
CA LEU A 511 15.33 -29.30 1.78
C LEU A 511 15.65 -30.16 0.53
N GLY A 512 16.90 -30.10 0.06
CA GLY A 512 17.34 -30.74 -1.18
C GLY A 512 17.12 -29.88 -2.44
N GLY A 513 16.36 -28.78 -2.36
CA GLY A 513 16.05 -27.89 -3.47
C GLY A 513 14.60 -28.01 -3.97
N ASN A 514 14.26 -27.28 -5.02
CA ASN A 514 12.93 -27.27 -5.62
C ASN A 514 12.97 -27.83 -7.04
N ALA A 515 12.28 -28.96 -7.25
CA ALA A 515 12.23 -29.68 -8.51
C ALA A 515 11.62 -28.85 -9.65
N GLU A 516 10.61 -28.03 -9.37
CA GLU A 516 9.96 -27.18 -10.35
C GLU A 516 10.94 -26.18 -10.98
N PHE A 517 11.73 -25.48 -10.15
CA PHE A 517 12.73 -24.53 -10.64
C PHE A 517 13.89 -25.22 -11.38
N MET A 518 14.26 -26.44 -10.96
CA MET A 518 15.28 -27.24 -11.67
C MET A 518 14.76 -27.67 -13.04
N ALA A 519 13.51 -28.09 -13.15
CA ALA A 519 12.86 -28.44 -14.41
C ALA A 519 12.77 -27.21 -15.35
N LYS A 520 12.38 -26.06 -14.84
CA LYS A 520 12.39 -24.79 -15.60
C LYS A 520 13.78 -24.46 -16.16
N ALA A 521 14.80 -24.56 -15.33
CA ALA A 521 16.18 -24.27 -15.75
C ALA A 521 16.69 -25.27 -16.81
N GLU A 522 16.34 -26.54 -16.71
CA GLU A 522 16.71 -27.55 -17.68
C GLU A 522 15.98 -27.38 -19.04
N LEU A 523 14.68 -27.07 -18.99
CA LEU A 523 13.89 -26.84 -20.20
C LEU A 523 14.30 -25.55 -20.91
N ARG A 524 14.66 -24.51 -20.16
CA ARG A 524 15.23 -23.26 -20.70
C ARG A 524 16.55 -23.53 -21.43
N LYS A 525 17.43 -24.39 -20.87
CA LYS A 525 18.67 -24.84 -21.56
C LYS A 525 18.38 -25.63 -22.82
N LYS A 526 17.27 -26.36 -22.89
CA LYS A 526 16.81 -27.09 -24.07
C LYS A 526 16.16 -26.19 -25.12
N GLY A 527 16.05 -24.90 -24.89
CA GLY A 527 15.57 -23.90 -25.84
C GLY A 527 14.08 -23.55 -25.74
N MET A 528 13.40 -23.96 -24.66
CA MET A 528 12.01 -23.54 -24.41
C MET A 528 11.98 -22.06 -24.02
N SER A 529 11.08 -21.27 -24.62
CA SER A 529 10.95 -19.84 -24.33
C SER A 529 10.40 -19.58 -22.93
N ASP A 530 10.67 -18.41 -22.36
CA ASP A 530 10.17 -18.05 -21.02
C ASP A 530 8.63 -17.93 -20.99
N GLU A 531 8.02 -17.50 -22.10
CA GLU A 531 6.57 -17.47 -22.24
C GLU A 531 5.97 -18.89 -22.20
N LEU A 532 6.54 -19.83 -22.97
CA LEU A 532 6.06 -21.21 -23.00
C LEU A 532 6.32 -21.93 -21.67
N LEU A 533 7.42 -21.63 -20.97
CA LEU A 533 7.69 -22.11 -19.61
C LEU A 533 6.68 -21.59 -18.61
N ALA A 534 6.28 -20.32 -18.70
CA ALA A 534 5.25 -19.75 -17.86
C ALA A 534 3.90 -20.46 -18.07
N GLU A 535 3.51 -20.71 -19.31
CA GLU A 535 2.29 -21.46 -19.67
C GLU A 535 2.39 -22.96 -19.30
N ALA A 536 3.56 -23.57 -19.42
CA ALA A 536 3.79 -24.95 -19.02
C ALA A 536 3.65 -25.17 -17.50
N THR A 537 4.01 -24.16 -16.70
CA THR A 537 3.86 -24.20 -15.23
C THR A 537 2.56 -23.55 -14.76
N GLY A 538 1.90 -22.78 -15.63
CA GLY A 538 0.59 -22.20 -15.38
C GLY A 538 -0.50 -23.26 -15.22
N HIS A 539 -1.55 -22.88 -14.50
CA HIS A 539 -2.68 -23.76 -14.23
C HIS A 539 -3.94 -23.37 -15.02
N ALA A 540 -3.84 -22.38 -15.92
CA ALA A 540 -4.94 -21.97 -16.77
C ALA A 540 -5.40 -23.09 -17.70
N GLU A 541 -6.71 -23.22 -17.95
CA GLU A 541 -7.25 -24.16 -18.93
C GLU A 541 -6.85 -23.70 -20.33
N THR A 542 -6.37 -24.63 -21.17
CA THR A 542 -5.97 -24.36 -22.54
C THR A 542 -6.24 -25.60 -23.44
N ASP A 543 -6.61 -25.34 -24.68
CA ASP A 543 -6.73 -26.36 -25.73
C ASP A 543 -5.54 -26.29 -26.70
N ASP A 544 -4.56 -25.44 -26.45
CA ASP A 544 -3.36 -25.30 -27.28
C ASP A 544 -2.44 -26.53 -27.10
N GLN A 545 -2.23 -27.26 -28.18
CA GLN A 545 -1.46 -28.51 -28.19
C GLN A 545 0.01 -28.27 -27.80
N GLU A 546 0.60 -27.12 -28.18
CA GLU A 546 1.98 -26.77 -27.84
C GLU A 546 2.14 -26.60 -26.35
N ILE A 547 1.18 -25.92 -25.70
CA ILE A 547 1.17 -25.75 -24.25
C ILE A 547 0.94 -27.05 -23.51
N LEU A 548 0.03 -27.92 -24.03
CA LEU A 548 -0.24 -29.22 -23.42
C LEU A 548 0.99 -30.14 -23.50
N ASP A 549 1.70 -30.16 -24.64
CA ASP A 549 2.94 -30.94 -24.81
C ASP A 549 4.06 -30.37 -23.92
N ALA A 550 4.16 -29.06 -23.79
CA ALA A 550 5.10 -28.40 -22.86
C ALA A 550 4.81 -28.77 -21.40
N ARG A 551 3.53 -28.80 -20.98
CA ARG A 551 3.11 -29.24 -19.65
C ARG A 551 3.49 -30.69 -19.37
N LYS A 552 3.30 -31.58 -20.33
CA LYS A 552 3.68 -32.98 -20.18
C LYS A 552 5.18 -33.12 -20.01
N LEU A 553 5.96 -32.47 -20.88
CA LEU A 553 7.42 -32.50 -20.82
C LEU A 553 7.94 -31.90 -19.50
N PHE A 554 7.29 -30.83 -19.03
CA PHE A 554 7.62 -30.22 -17.76
C PHE A 554 7.35 -31.18 -16.60
N ALA A 555 6.18 -31.83 -16.56
CA ALA A 555 5.80 -32.79 -15.52
C ALA A 555 6.75 -34.00 -15.47
N GLU A 556 7.16 -34.54 -16.64
CA GLU A 556 8.13 -35.62 -16.73
C GLU A 556 9.51 -35.20 -16.23
N THR A 557 9.94 -33.97 -16.56
CA THR A 557 11.23 -33.43 -16.13
C THR A 557 11.22 -33.11 -14.61
N GLU A 558 10.12 -32.58 -14.12
CA GLU A 558 9.91 -32.30 -12.67
C GLU A 558 9.91 -33.60 -11.84
N ALA A 559 9.22 -34.65 -12.32
CA ALA A 559 9.18 -35.96 -11.65
C ALA A 559 10.58 -36.55 -11.48
N LYS A 560 11.43 -36.45 -12.55
CA LYS A 560 12.83 -36.87 -12.48
C LYS A 560 13.60 -36.13 -11.41
N PHE A 561 13.48 -34.79 -11.36
CA PHE A 561 14.16 -34.01 -10.34
C PHE A 561 13.61 -34.24 -8.93
N LYS A 562 12.33 -34.52 -8.74
CA LYS A 562 11.75 -34.93 -7.46
C LYS A 562 12.44 -36.17 -6.87
N GLU A 563 12.78 -37.16 -7.69
CA GLU A 563 13.49 -38.38 -7.26
C GLU A 563 14.96 -38.05 -6.88
N GLU A 564 15.66 -37.27 -7.72
CA GLU A 564 17.04 -36.84 -7.45
C GLU A 564 17.13 -36.00 -6.13
N ILE A 565 16.17 -35.12 -5.89
CA ILE A 565 16.12 -34.26 -4.69
C ILE A 565 15.87 -35.06 -3.44
N ARG A 566 15.14 -36.18 -3.51
CA ARG A 566 14.78 -36.97 -2.33
C ARG A 566 16.00 -37.43 -1.55
N GLU A 567 17.02 -37.98 -2.23
CA GLU A 567 18.28 -38.40 -1.61
C GLU A 567 19.05 -37.20 -1.03
N GLU A 568 19.08 -36.07 -1.76
CA GLU A 568 19.75 -34.84 -1.30
C GLU A 568 19.05 -34.27 -0.05
N ALA A 569 17.70 -34.29 -0.02
CA ALA A 569 16.91 -33.83 1.12
C ALA A 569 17.19 -34.63 2.40
N ASP A 570 17.32 -35.96 2.28
CA ASP A 570 17.62 -36.82 3.41
C ASP A 570 19.03 -36.52 3.98
N ARG A 571 20.02 -36.32 3.12
CA ARG A 571 21.37 -35.89 3.53
C ARG A 571 21.34 -34.53 4.23
N VAL A 572 20.53 -33.58 3.76
CA VAL A 572 20.37 -32.27 4.39
C VAL A 572 19.69 -32.40 5.75
N ARG A 573 18.70 -33.27 5.90
CA ARG A 573 18.08 -33.58 7.22
C ARG A 573 19.08 -34.17 8.20
N GLU A 574 19.93 -35.08 7.76
CA GLU A 574 21.01 -35.66 8.58
C GLU A 574 22.05 -34.61 8.98
N ALA A 575 22.33 -33.64 8.10
CA ALA A 575 23.24 -32.52 8.39
C ALA A 575 22.67 -31.50 9.40
N GLY A 576 21.37 -31.59 9.75
CA GLY A 576 20.68 -30.71 10.71
C GLY A 576 19.65 -29.76 10.06
N GLY A 577 19.34 -29.95 8.79
CA GLY A 577 18.39 -29.11 8.05
C GLY A 577 18.94 -27.72 7.71
N LEU A 578 18.05 -26.78 7.39
CA LEU A 578 18.44 -25.42 7.03
C LEU A 578 18.88 -24.62 8.26
N TYR A 579 20.07 -24.01 8.18
CA TYR A 579 20.59 -23.09 9.20
C TYR A 579 20.26 -21.65 8.84
N ILE A 580 19.57 -20.93 9.71
CA ILE A 580 19.25 -19.51 9.57
C ILE A 580 20.27 -18.71 10.38
N LEU A 581 21.00 -17.82 9.72
CA LEU A 581 21.97 -16.93 10.34
C LEU A 581 21.53 -15.48 10.16
N GLY A 582 21.13 -14.81 11.25
CA GLY A 582 20.86 -13.37 11.23
C GLY A 582 22.12 -12.58 11.58
N THR A 583 22.47 -11.58 10.80
CA THR A 583 23.66 -10.71 11.04
C THR A 583 23.35 -9.55 11.98
N GLU A 584 22.09 -9.20 12.13
CA GLU A 584 21.58 -8.15 13.02
C GLU A 584 20.13 -8.47 13.43
N ARG A 585 19.65 -7.82 14.47
CA ARG A 585 18.21 -7.81 14.81
C ARG A 585 17.50 -6.76 13.98
N HIS A 586 16.32 -7.11 13.49
CA HIS A 586 15.45 -6.18 12.78
C HIS A 586 14.70 -5.26 13.74
N GLU A 587 14.12 -4.20 13.23
CA GLU A 587 13.32 -3.24 13.99
C GLU A 587 12.11 -3.87 14.71
N SER A 588 11.62 -5.00 14.22
CA SER A 588 10.53 -5.76 14.83
C SER A 588 10.92 -7.22 15.06
N ARG A 589 10.58 -7.75 16.25
CA ARG A 589 10.72 -9.16 16.60
C ARG A 589 9.98 -10.07 15.62
N ARG A 590 8.92 -9.58 15.05
CA ARG A 590 8.12 -10.27 14.03
C ARG A 590 8.96 -10.63 12.80
N ILE A 591 9.75 -9.70 12.29
CA ILE A 591 10.64 -9.92 11.14
C ILE A 591 11.70 -10.97 11.46
N ASP A 592 12.27 -10.92 12.66
CA ASP A 592 13.20 -11.97 13.14
C ASP A 592 12.54 -13.35 13.16
N ASN A 593 11.29 -13.44 13.64
CA ASN A 593 10.52 -14.68 13.67
C ASN A 593 10.16 -15.20 12.27
N GLN A 594 9.89 -14.30 11.32
CA GLN A 594 9.68 -14.68 9.91
C GLN A 594 10.97 -15.23 9.28
N LEU A 595 12.13 -14.65 9.60
CA LEU A 595 13.41 -15.16 9.14
C LEU A 595 13.68 -16.56 9.73
N ARG A 596 13.50 -16.75 11.05
CA ARG A 596 13.60 -18.06 11.70
C ARG A 596 12.62 -19.08 11.10
N GLY A 597 11.39 -18.65 10.80
CA GLY A 597 10.32 -19.47 10.24
C GLY A 597 10.60 -20.05 8.83
N ARG A 598 11.69 -19.65 8.20
CA ARG A 598 12.13 -20.27 6.94
C ARG A 598 12.70 -21.66 7.10
N ALA A 599 13.15 -22.02 8.31
CA ALA A 599 13.63 -23.35 8.67
C ALA A 599 12.63 -24.08 9.59
N GLY A 600 12.71 -25.43 9.64
CA GLY A 600 11.90 -26.27 10.53
C GLY A 600 10.44 -26.39 10.09
N ARG A 601 10.16 -26.47 8.79
CA ARG A 601 8.80 -26.60 8.23
C ARG A 601 8.31 -28.04 8.28
N GLN A 602 7.04 -28.26 8.58
CA GLN A 602 6.36 -29.55 8.62
C GLN A 602 7.14 -30.65 9.39
N GLY A 603 7.81 -30.23 10.50
CA GLY A 603 8.60 -31.14 11.35
C GLY A 603 10.00 -31.45 10.85
N ASP A 604 10.48 -30.80 9.77
CA ASP A 604 11.88 -30.92 9.34
C ASP A 604 12.82 -30.31 10.39
N PRO A 605 14.06 -30.82 10.57
CA PRO A 605 15.06 -30.22 11.41
C PRO A 605 15.49 -28.86 10.85
N GLY A 606 16.05 -28.02 11.70
CA GLY A 606 16.60 -26.72 11.35
C GLY A 606 17.20 -26.05 12.56
N GLU A 607 18.02 -25.05 12.32
CA GLU A 607 18.64 -24.25 13.37
C GLU A 607 18.54 -22.77 13.03
N SER A 608 18.50 -21.92 14.06
CA SER A 608 18.62 -20.47 13.86
C SER A 608 19.51 -19.83 14.91
N ARG A 609 20.27 -18.81 14.52
CA ARG A 609 21.09 -18.01 15.42
C ARG A 609 21.32 -16.60 14.89
N PHE A 610 21.30 -15.60 15.78
CA PHE A 610 21.66 -14.22 15.45
C PHE A 610 23.04 -13.88 16.00
N PHE A 611 23.83 -13.19 15.18
CA PHE A 611 25.16 -12.66 15.49
C PHE A 611 25.05 -11.13 15.54
N LEU A 612 25.30 -10.54 16.70
CA LEU A 612 25.03 -9.13 16.97
C LEU A 612 26.32 -8.41 17.39
N SER A 613 26.33 -7.09 17.24
CA SER A 613 27.37 -6.22 17.77
C SER A 613 26.76 -5.07 18.56
N LEU A 614 27.48 -4.58 19.58
CA LEU A 614 27.07 -3.36 20.29
C LEU A 614 27.09 -2.10 19.39
N GLU A 615 27.76 -2.19 18.23
CA GLU A 615 27.80 -1.14 17.22
C GLU A 615 26.65 -1.24 16.22
N ASP A 616 25.79 -2.28 16.30
CA ASP A 616 24.59 -2.40 15.46
C ASP A 616 23.58 -1.31 15.80
N ASP A 617 22.90 -0.75 14.80
CA ASP A 617 22.08 0.46 14.97
C ASP A 617 21.02 0.34 16.06
N ILE A 618 20.37 -0.80 16.21
CA ILE A 618 19.39 -1.02 17.28
C ILE A 618 20.03 -0.91 18.67
N LEU A 619 21.18 -1.54 18.86
CA LEU A 619 21.87 -1.52 20.15
C LEU A 619 22.57 -0.17 20.41
N ARG A 620 23.07 0.46 19.36
CA ARG A 620 23.70 1.79 19.42
C ARG A 620 22.70 2.89 19.77
N LEU A 621 21.50 2.87 19.16
CA LEU A 621 20.49 3.94 19.29
C LEU A 621 19.54 3.72 20.47
N PHE A 622 19.17 2.48 20.76
CA PHE A 622 18.17 2.12 21.76
C PHE A 622 18.71 1.26 22.91
N GLY A 623 19.97 0.82 22.78
CA GLY A 623 20.65 0.07 23.85
C GLY A 623 20.96 0.98 25.04
N SER A 624 21.02 0.38 26.25
CA SER A 624 21.33 1.13 27.45
C SER A 624 22.79 1.59 27.46
N GLU A 625 23.06 2.87 27.65
CA GLU A 625 24.42 3.45 27.84
C GLU A 625 25.19 2.78 28.97
N ARG A 626 24.47 2.23 29.98
CA ARG A 626 25.07 1.43 31.06
C ARG A 626 25.79 0.19 30.55
N ILE A 627 25.31 -0.44 29.46
CA ILE A 627 25.93 -1.63 28.88
C ILE A 627 27.23 -1.25 28.18
N GLN A 628 27.24 -0.14 27.41
CA GLN A 628 28.43 0.35 26.75
C GLN A 628 29.52 0.73 27.77
N GLY A 629 29.17 1.50 28.80
CA GLY A 629 30.13 1.89 29.83
C GLY A 629 30.62 0.74 30.72
N MET A 630 29.85 -0.33 30.89
CA MET A 630 30.28 -1.53 31.56
C MET A 630 31.28 -2.35 30.74
N MET A 631 31.07 -2.45 29.43
CA MET A 631 31.92 -3.19 28.51
C MET A 631 33.29 -2.52 28.28
N GLU A 632 33.34 -1.19 28.24
CA GLU A 632 34.60 -0.44 28.21
C GLU A 632 35.46 -0.71 29.43
N ARG A 633 34.84 -0.93 30.60
CA ARG A 633 35.54 -1.24 31.84
C ARG A 633 36.01 -2.71 31.96
N LEU A 634 35.37 -3.63 31.22
CA LEU A 634 35.67 -5.07 31.31
C LEU A 634 36.88 -5.51 30.45
N GLY A 635 37.38 -4.66 29.55
CA GLY A 635 38.59 -4.96 28.74
C GLY A 635 38.47 -6.22 27.87
N VAL A 636 37.26 -6.54 27.39
CA VAL A 636 36.99 -7.75 26.60
C VAL A 636 37.56 -7.58 25.18
N ASP A 637 38.24 -8.62 24.67
CA ASP A 637 38.75 -8.65 23.29
C ASP A 637 37.60 -8.62 22.27
N ASP A 638 37.86 -8.02 21.11
CA ASP A 638 36.85 -7.79 20.04
C ASP A 638 36.30 -9.11 19.44
N ASP A 639 37.07 -10.18 19.47
CA ASP A 639 36.70 -11.50 18.92
C ASP A 639 36.04 -12.43 19.98
N THR A 640 35.87 -11.98 21.24
CA THR A 640 35.31 -12.81 22.31
C THR A 640 33.78 -12.56 22.40
N PRO A 641 32.96 -13.63 22.35
CA PRO A 641 31.52 -13.47 22.54
C PRO A 641 31.18 -13.08 24.00
N LEU A 642 30.27 -12.10 24.12
CA LEU A 642 29.82 -11.56 25.39
C LEU A 642 28.77 -12.48 26.05
N ASP A 643 28.65 -12.44 27.39
CA ASP A 643 27.68 -13.26 28.13
C ASP A 643 26.24 -12.90 27.77
N GLN A 644 25.52 -13.90 27.28
CA GLN A 644 24.19 -13.77 26.67
C GLN A 644 23.09 -13.38 27.67
N LYS A 645 23.14 -13.86 28.89
CA LYS A 645 22.06 -13.68 29.86
C LYS A 645 21.83 -12.23 30.28
N MET A 646 22.88 -11.43 30.28
CA MET A 646 22.83 -10.01 30.61
C MET A 646 22.32 -9.15 29.45
N LEU A 647 22.60 -9.56 28.20
CA LEU A 647 22.33 -8.75 26.99
C LEU A 647 20.97 -9.06 26.35
N SER A 648 20.45 -10.29 26.51
CA SER A 648 19.17 -10.69 25.89
C SER A 648 18.00 -9.79 26.30
N GLY A 649 17.93 -9.41 27.57
CA GLY A 649 16.90 -8.48 28.05
C GLY A 649 17.04 -7.06 27.49
N ALA A 650 18.26 -6.60 27.28
CA ALA A 650 18.51 -5.28 26.72
C ALA A 650 18.14 -5.21 25.22
N ILE A 651 18.47 -6.26 24.48
CA ILE A 651 18.13 -6.40 23.06
C ILE A 651 16.60 -6.42 22.89
N GLU A 652 15.90 -7.24 23.69
CA GLU A 652 14.45 -7.31 23.66
C GLU A 652 13.79 -5.96 24.00
N ASN A 653 14.30 -5.26 25.01
CA ASN A 653 13.81 -3.94 25.38
C ASN A 653 14.08 -2.90 24.29
N ALA A 654 15.24 -2.93 23.64
CA ALA A 654 15.56 -2.06 22.52
C ALA A 654 14.57 -2.28 21.36
N GLN A 655 14.30 -3.52 20.97
CA GLN A 655 13.32 -3.83 19.94
C GLN A 655 11.90 -3.37 20.32
N LYS A 656 11.48 -3.61 21.58
CA LYS A 656 10.17 -3.13 22.06
C LYS A 656 10.04 -1.60 22.00
N GLN A 657 11.12 -0.85 22.26
CA GLN A 657 11.09 0.62 22.14
C GLN A 657 10.92 1.04 20.68
N VAL A 658 11.59 0.38 19.73
CA VAL A 658 11.44 0.63 18.30
C VAL A 658 10.02 0.29 17.85
N GLU A 659 9.51 -0.89 18.21
CA GLU A 659 8.14 -1.33 17.92
C GLU A 659 7.11 -0.33 18.43
N SER A 660 7.19 0.08 19.71
CA SER A 660 6.28 1.07 20.31
C SER A 660 6.32 2.41 19.60
N ARG A 661 7.51 2.87 19.22
CA ARG A 661 7.66 4.12 18.45
C ARG A 661 7.03 4.02 17.07
N ASN A 662 7.29 2.93 16.36
CA ASN A 662 6.70 2.69 15.04
C ASN A 662 5.17 2.60 15.12
N PHE A 663 4.64 1.92 16.14
CA PHE A 663 3.20 1.89 16.43
C PHE A 663 2.65 3.30 16.68
N GLN A 664 3.31 4.11 17.53
CA GLN A 664 2.86 5.48 17.79
C GLN A 664 2.86 6.33 16.50
N THR A 665 3.85 6.17 15.64
CA THR A 665 3.90 6.88 14.36
C THR A 665 2.72 6.48 13.46
N ARG A 666 2.42 5.18 13.34
CA ARG A 666 1.27 4.70 12.54
C ARG A 666 -0.07 5.17 13.14
N LYS A 667 -0.18 5.14 14.46
CA LYS A 667 -1.36 5.64 15.17
C LYS A 667 -1.58 7.14 14.93
N ASN A 668 -0.54 7.95 15.01
CA ASN A 668 -0.64 9.38 14.71
C ASN A 668 -1.08 9.62 13.26
N VAL A 669 -0.49 8.90 12.29
CA VAL A 669 -0.92 9.00 10.88
C VAL A 669 -2.41 8.69 10.74
N LEU A 670 -2.89 7.63 11.41
CA LEU A 670 -4.30 7.27 11.39
C LEU A 670 -5.18 8.33 12.04
N GLU A 671 -4.81 8.87 13.21
CA GLU A 671 -5.59 9.89 13.93
C GLU A 671 -5.81 11.16 13.09
N TYR A 672 -4.82 11.55 12.28
CA TYR A 672 -4.97 12.64 11.30
C TYR A 672 -5.81 12.22 10.09
N ASP A 673 -5.60 11.01 9.55
CA ASP A 673 -6.37 10.56 8.39
C ASP A 673 -7.82 10.23 8.73
N ASP A 674 -8.16 9.89 9.97
CA ASP A 674 -9.55 9.67 10.41
C ASP A 674 -10.41 10.94 10.25
N VAL A 675 -9.79 12.13 10.44
CA VAL A 675 -10.47 13.42 10.18
C VAL A 675 -10.81 13.54 8.70
N MET A 676 -9.79 13.31 7.86
CA MET A 676 -9.97 13.30 6.40
C MET A 676 -10.92 12.20 5.94
N ASN A 677 -10.91 11.04 6.59
CA ASN A 677 -11.77 9.92 6.23
C ASN A 677 -13.25 10.25 6.43
N THR A 678 -13.59 10.89 7.55
CA THR A 678 -14.96 11.33 7.81
C THR A 678 -15.46 12.28 6.72
N GLN A 679 -14.62 13.24 6.31
CA GLN A 679 -14.93 14.19 5.24
C GLN A 679 -15.02 13.48 3.87
N ARG A 680 -14.10 12.54 3.60
CA ARG A 680 -14.06 11.70 2.37
C ARG A 680 -15.35 10.90 2.20
N GLU A 681 -15.84 10.26 3.26
CA GLU A 681 -17.07 9.47 3.23
C GLU A 681 -18.28 10.32 2.84
N VAL A 682 -18.39 11.55 3.35
CA VAL A 682 -19.46 12.49 2.99
C VAL A 682 -19.40 12.84 1.49
N ILE A 683 -18.22 13.25 1.02
CA ILE A 683 -18.02 13.67 -0.38
C ILE A 683 -18.22 12.48 -1.34
N TYR A 684 -17.65 11.32 -1.05
CA TYR A 684 -17.73 10.15 -1.92
C TYR A 684 -19.15 9.57 -1.96
N LYS A 685 -19.89 9.63 -0.85
CA LYS A 685 -21.31 9.24 -0.81
C LYS A 685 -22.16 10.16 -1.70
N GLN A 686 -22.01 11.49 -1.58
CA GLN A 686 -22.73 12.44 -2.43
C GLN A 686 -22.36 12.23 -3.90
N ARG A 687 -21.08 12.06 -4.20
CA ARG A 687 -20.58 11.81 -5.53
C ARG A 687 -21.19 10.53 -6.14
N ARG A 688 -21.31 9.49 -5.33
CA ARG A 688 -21.90 8.21 -5.72
C ARG A 688 -23.37 8.34 -6.11
N GLN A 689 -24.15 9.09 -5.34
CA GLN A 689 -25.56 9.37 -5.65
C GLN A 689 -25.72 10.02 -7.03
N VAL A 690 -24.84 10.99 -7.36
CA VAL A 690 -24.83 11.63 -8.68
C VAL A 690 -24.48 10.64 -9.80
N LEU A 691 -23.53 9.72 -9.56
CA LEU A 691 -23.11 8.70 -10.52
C LEU A 691 -24.21 7.65 -10.77
N ASP A 692 -24.89 7.23 -9.71
CA ASP A 692 -25.98 6.23 -9.78
C ASP A 692 -27.25 6.78 -10.43
N GLY A 693 -27.24 8.08 -10.78
CA GLY A 693 -28.31 8.73 -11.55
C GLY A 693 -29.50 9.16 -10.71
N GLU A 694 -29.34 9.28 -9.38
CA GLU A 694 -30.37 9.86 -8.52
C GLU A 694 -30.76 11.25 -9.03
N ASP A 695 -32.04 11.61 -8.80
CA ASP A 695 -32.50 12.97 -9.11
C ASP A 695 -31.96 13.94 -8.07
N ILE A 696 -30.99 14.78 -8.51
CA ILE A 696 -30.36 15.79 -7.67
C ILE A 696 -31.01 17.16 -7.73
N HIS A 697 -32.13 17.32 -8.46
CA HIS A 697 -32.79 18.60 -8.61
C HIS A 697 -33.17 19.25 -7.27
N ALA A 698 -33.76 18.48 -6.37
CA ALA A 698 -34.07 18.95 -5.03
C ALA A 698 -32.81 19.39 -4.24
N ALA A 699 -31.69 18.70 -4.44
CA ALA A 699 -30.42 19.11 -3.84
C ALA A 699 -29.93 20.45 -4.41
N ILE A 700 -30.05 20.67 -5.72
CA ILE A 700 -29.71 21.94 -6.36
C ILE A 700 -30.61 23.08 -5.89
N GLU A 701 -31.93 22.84 -5.73
CA GLU A 701 -32.84 23.83 -5.16
C GLU A 701 -32.49 24.18 -3.72
N ASN A 702 -32.08 23.18 -2.91
CA ASN A 702 -31.59 23.43 -1.56
C ASN A 702 -30.28 24.24 -1.56
N MET A 703 -29.36 23.98 -2.50
CA MET A 703 -28.13 24.77 -2.66
C MET A 703 -28.46 26.22 -3.03
N LEU A 704 -29.40 26.43 -3.92
CA LEU A 704 -29.89 27.77 -4.29
C LEU A 704 -30.47 28.49 -3.08
N THR A 705 -31.34 27.81 -2.30
CA THR A 705 -31.91 28.35 -1.07
C THR A 705 -30.84 28.70 -0.05
N GLY A 706 -29.89 27.81 0.18
CA GLY A 706 -28.77 28.03 1.10
C GLY A 706 -27.87 29.21 0.67
N THR A 707 -27.58 29.32 -0.62
CA THR A 707 -26.77 30.40 -1.19
C THR A 707 -27.45 31.75 -0.95
N VAL A 708 -28.76 31.86 -1.22
CA VAL A 708 -29.54 33.09 -0.99
C VAL A 708 -29.67 33.41 0.50
N ALA A 709 -29.93 32.42 1.34
CA ALA A 709 -30.03 32.61 2.80
C ALA A 709 -28.71 33.09 3.40
N ASN A 710 -27.59 32.47 3.04
CA ASN A 710 -26.25 32.86 3.52
C ASN A 710 -25.86 34.28 3.07
N LEU A 711 -26.25 34.68 1.86
CA LEU A 711 -25.99 36.00 1.33
C LEU A 711 -26.65 37.07 2.20
N VAL A 712 -27.90 36.87 2.59
CA VAL A 712 -28.64 37.83 3.43
C VAL A 712 -28.16 37.78 4.89
N SER A 713 -28.05 36.56 5.47
CA SER A 713 -27.68 36.41 6.90
C SER A 713 -26.23 36.79 7.20
N GLY A 714 -25.29 36.47 6.30
CA GLY A 714 -23.87 36.78 6.46
C GLY A 714 -23.55 38.29 6.49
N HIS A 715 -24.39 39.11 5.85
CA HIS A 715 -24.20 40.56 5.79
C HIS A 715 -25.17 41.37 6.71
N ALA A 716 -26.33 40.80 7.02
CA ALA A 716 -27.28 41.46 7.92
C ALA A 716 -26.82 41.42 9.40
N GLY A 717 -26.12 40.36 9.83
CA GLY A 717 -25.74 40.18 11.23
C GLY A 717 -26.94 40.29 12.17
N GLU A 718 -26.82 41.09 13.26
CA GLU A 718 -27.93 41.39 14.18
C GLU A 718 -28.75 42.64 13.75
N GLN A 719 -28.55 43.19 12.57
CA GLN A 719 -29.23 44.39 12.11
C GLN A 719 -30.66 44.10 11.69
N ALA A 720 -31.56 45.03 11.93
CA ALA A 720 -32.96 44.91 11.55
C ALA A 720 -33.20 44.99 10.02
N HIS A 721 -32.28 45.57 9.29
CA HIS A 721 -32.32 45.76 7.82
C HIS A 721 -30.90 45.72 7.24
N LEU A 722 -30.76 45.33 5.98
CA LEU A 722 -29.51 45.37 5.24
C LEU A 722 -29.37 46.69 4.53
N SER A 723 -28.22 47.41 4.71
CA SER A 723 -28.04 48.68 3.99
C SER A 723 -27.91 48.45 2.48
N GLY A 724 -28.36 49.43 1.66
CA GLY A 724 -28.24 49.30 0.19
C GLY A 724 -26.77 49.16 -0.29
N GLU A 725 -25.77 49.64 0.45
CA GLU A 725 -24.35 49.44 0.14
C GLU A 725 -23.90 48.02 0.51
N ASP A 726 -24.27 47.50 1.67
CA ASP A 726 -23.98 46.15 2.08
C ASP A 726 -24.65 45.12 1.16
N PHE A 727 -25.90 45.43 0.76
CA PHE A 727 -26.62 44.59 -0.24
C PHE A 727 -25.87 44.52 -1.56
N LYS A 728 -25.39 45.66 -2.09
CA LYS A 728 -24.58 45.69 -3.33
C LYS A 728 -23.28 44.92 -3.19
N ALA A 729 -22.61 45.05 -2.06
CA ALA A 729 -21.38 44.29 -1.78
C ALA A 729 -21.67 42.80 -1.72
N ALA A 730 -22.71 42.40 -0.99
CA ALA A 730 -23.15 41.01 -0.86
C ALA A 730 -23.49 40.37 -2.19
N THR A 731 -24.22 41.08 -3.04
CA THR A 731 -24.76 40.53 -4.32
C THR A 731 -23.86 40.71 -5.52
N ALA A 732 -22.72 41.42 -5.38
CA ALA A 732 -21.82 41.77 -6.50
C ALA A 732 -21.40 40.55 -7.34
N HIS A 733 -21.07 39.46 -6.70
CA HIS A 733 -20.61 38.21 -7.34
C HIS A 733 -21.72 37.38 -8.00
N LEU A 734 -23.01 37.64 -7.66
CA LEU A 734 -24.18 37.00 -8.27
C LEU A 734 -24.84 37.87 -9.37
N SER A 735 -24.34 39.08 -9.58
CA SER A 735 -24.85 40.00 -10.57
C SER A 735 -24.50 39.50 -11.99
N GLY A 736 -25.50 39.45 -12.86
CA GLY A 736 -25.35 38.91 -14.24
C GLY A 736 -25.23 37.38 -14.32
N SER A 737 -25.33 36.70 -13.18
CA SER A 737 -25.43 35.23 -13.10
C SER A 737 -26.81 34.83 -12.55
N VAL A 738 -26.95 34.66 -11.24
CA VAL A 738 -28.21 34.28 -10.60
C VAL A 738 -29.26 35.35 -10.73
N PHE A 739 -28.86 36.62 -10.61
CA PHE A 739 -29.77 37.78 -10.73
C PHE A 739 -29.41 38.70 -11.91
N THR A 740 -30.41 39.26 -12.53
CA THR A 740 -30.20 40.34 -13.50
C THR A 740 -29.86 41.65 -12.78
N PRO A 741 -29.06 42.54 -13.39
CA PRO A 741 -28.74 43.84 -12.79
C PRO A 741 -29.99 44.66 -12.40
N LYS A 742 -31.08 44.57 -13.18
CA LYS A 742 -32.35 45.25 -12.88
C LYS A 742 -33.06 44.71 -11.64
N GLN A 743 -32.98 43.36 -11.41
CA GLN A 743 -33.52 42.76 -10.20
C GLN A 743 -32.74 43.24 -8.97
N LEU A 744 -31.39 43.29 -9.08
CA LEU A 744 -30.54 43.75 -7.99
C LEU A 744 -30.72 45.23 -7.65
N GLU A 745 -30.93 46.09 -8.67
CA GLU A 745 -31.27 47.50 -8.45
C GLU A 745 -32.60 47.65 -7.69
N ARG A 746 -33.62 46.89 -8.04
CA ARG A 746 -34.92 46.88 -7.33
C ARG A 746 -34.76 46.41 -5.88
N PHE A 747 -34.18 45.24 -5.67
CA PHE A 747 -34.01 44.72 -4.32
C PHE A 747 -33.07 45.60 -3.44
N GLY A 748 -32.04 46.20 -4.03
CA GLY A 748 -31.14 47.11 -3.35
C GLY A 748 -31.87 48.41 -2.88
N ALA A 749 -32.86 48.89 -3.63
CA ALA A 749 -33.67 50.03 -3.24
C ALA A 749 -34.67 49.68 -2.11
N GLU A 750 -35.07 48.39 -2.01
CA GLU A 750 -36.01 47.91 -0.99
C GLU A 750 -35.28 47.34 0.27
N ALA A 751 -33.97 47.12 0.21
CA ALA A 751 -33.20 46.48 1.25
C ALA A 751 -33.21 47.22 2.60
N ASP A 752 -33.09 48.56 2.53
CA ASP A 752 -33.15 49.45 3.72
C ASP A 752 -34.49 49.39 4.49
N SER A 753 -35.55 48.96 3.84
CA SER A 753 -36.93 48.96 4.38
C SER A 753 -37.50 47.58 4.61
N THR A 754 -36.89 46.54 4.08
CA THR A 754 -37.40 45.17 4.13
C THR A 754 -36.67 44.35 5.19
N PRO A 755 -37.37 43.62 6.08
CA PRO A 755 -36.70 42.69 7.03
C PRO A 755 -35.90 41.62 6.29
N PRO A 756 -34.72 41.23 6.80
CA PRO A 756 -33.81 40.28 6.15
C PRO A 756 -34.48 38.97 5.73
N ALA A 757 -35.34 38.39 6.57
CA ALA A 757 -36.06 37.15 6.25
C ALA A 757 -36.99 37.32 5.02
N LYS A 758 -37.76 38.43 4.94
CA LYS A 758 -38.61 38.73 3.80
C LYS A 758 -37.83 39.01 2.52
N LEU A 759 -36.71 39.74 2.65
CA LEU A 759 -35.79 40.00 1.56
C LEU A 759 -35.18 38.68 1.00
N SER A 760 -34.83 37.76 1.89
CA SER A 760 -34.35 36.43 1.54
C SER A 760 -35.43 35.64 0.74
N ASP A 761 -36.68 35.65 1.20
CA ASP A 761 -37.77 34.96 0.52
C ASP A 761 -38.03 35.54 -0.88
N GLU A 762 -38.02 36.87 -1.02
CA GLU A 762 -38.22 37.54 -2.31
C GLU A 762 -37.05 37.32 -3.30
N LEU A 763 -35.83 37.32 -2.80
CA LEU A 763 -34.62 36.92 -3.57
C LEU A 763 -34.69 35.45 -4.00
N LEU A 764 -35.08 34.55 -3.10
CA LEU A 764 -35.22 33.15 -3.41
C LEU A 764 -36.28 32.91 -4.50
N ALA A 765 -37.43 33.54 -4.40
CA ALA A 765 -38.48 33.44 -5.42
C ALA A 765 -37.99 33.92 -6.79
N ALA A 766 -37.26 35.04 -6.82
CA ALA A 766 -36.66 35.55 -8.08
C ALA A 766 -35.56 34.62 -8.64
N ALA A 767 -34.74 34.03 -7.78
CA ALA A 767 -33.71 33.06 -8.17
C ALA A 767 -34.33 31.76 -8.75
N GLN A 768 -35.39 31.26 -8.14
CA GLN A 768 -36.12 30.10 -8.63
C GLN A 768 -36.79 30.35 -9.99
N GLU A 769 -37.39 31.53 -10.16
CA GLU A 769 -37.95 31.93 -11.46
C GLU A 769 -36.86 32.01 -12.57
N ASN A 770 -35.74 32.62 -12.25
CA ASN A 770 -34.60 32.70 -13.17
C ASN A 770 -34.06 31.29 -13.50
N TYR A 771 -34.03 30.38 -12.52
CA TYR A 771 -33.60 29.00 -12.72
C TYR A 771 -34.57 28.23 -13.65
N ALA A 772 -35.88 28.36 -13.46
CA ALA A 772 -36.89 27.73 -14.30
C ALA A 772 -36.82 28.25 -15.75
N GLN A 773 -36.61 29.56 -15.93
CA GLN A 773 -36.37 30.15 -17.26
C GLN A 773 -35.10 29.60 -17.93
N ARG A 774 -34.05 29.42 -17.14
CA ARG A 774 -32.77 28.84 -17.58
C ARG A 774 -32.94 27.38 -18.02
N GLU A 775 -33.69 26.59 -17.24
CA GLU A 775 -34.01 25.19 -17.56
C GLU A 775 -34.74 25.08 -18.89
N GLN A 776 -35.79 25.88 -19.08
CA GLN A 776 -36.54 25.90 -20.35
C GLN A 776 -35.65 26.26 -21.56
N ALA A 777 -34.74 27.24 -21.38
CA ALA A 777 -33.84 27.67 -22.45
C ALA A 777 -32.83 26.56 -22.84
N ILE A 778 -32.34 25.82 -21.87
CA ILE A 778 -31.40 24.70 -22.10
C ILE A 778 -32.11 23.52 -22.76
N GLU A 779 -33.29 23.13 -22.27
CA GLU A 779 -34.09 22.05 -22.87
C GLU A 779 -34.46 22.37 -24.34
N GLN A 780 -34.83 23.61 -24.66
CA GLN A 780 -35.10 24.03 -26.00
C GLN A 780 -33.84 24.02 -26.88
N ALA A 781 -32.70 24.50 -26.38
CA ALA A 781 -31.44 24.53 -27.10
C ALA A 781 -30.90 23.13 -27.43
N MET A 782 -31.16 22.16 -26.59
CA MET A 782 -30.68 20.76 -26.69
C MET A 782 -31.75 19.80 -27.24
N ALA A 783 -32.93 20.30 -27.64
CA ALA A 783 -33.99 19.47 -28.17
C ALA A 783 -33.55 18.63 -29.37
N GLY A 784 -33.77 17.31 -29.30
CA GLY A 784 -33.40 16.36 -30.37
C GLY A 784 -31.92 15.94 -30.38
N ARG A 785 -31.12 16.32 -29.36
CA ARG A 785 -29.68 15.98 -29.25
C ARG A 785 -29.34 15.12 -28.06
N MET A 786 -30.24 14.99 -27.09
CA MET A 786 -30.13 14.08 -25.99
C MET A 786 -30.81 12.75 -26.33
N GLU A 787 -30.40 11.67 -25.68
CA GLU A 787 -31.08 10.39 -25.78
C GLU A 787 -32.57 10.56 -25.40
N PRO A 788 -33.49 9.84 -26.06
CA PRO A 788 -34.89 9.94 -25.75
C PRO A 788 -35.20 9.65 -24.27
N GLY A 789 -35.84 10.59 -23.60
CA GLY A 789 -36.19 10.48 -22.17
C GLY A 789 -35.16 11.03 -21.19
N ARG A 790 -34.03 11.60 -21.65
CA ARG A 790 -33.08 12.31 -20.78
C ARG A 790 -33.24 13.81 -20.86
N SER A 791 -33.38 14.48 -19.71
CA SER A 791 -33.38 15.95 -19.60
C SER A 791 -31.95 16.48 -19.72
N ALA A 792 -31.75 17.45 -20.58
CA ALA A 792 -30.50 18.16 -20.78
C ALA A 792 -30.05 18.93 -19.49
N MET A 793 -31.04 19.52 -18.82
CA MET A 793 -30.78 20.24 -17.58
C MET A 793 -30.34 19.32 -16.44
N ARG A 794 -31.01 18.17 -16.26
CA ARG A 794 -30.58 17.18 -15.24
C ARG A 794 -29.15 16.66 -15.48
N GLU A 795 -28.76 16.44 -16.74
CA GLU A 795 -27.38 16.04 -17.04
C GLU A 795 -26.39 17.20 -16.82
N LEU A 796 -26.77 18.43 -17.14
CA LEU A 796 -25.94 19.60 -16.88
C LEU A 796 -25.71 19.81 -15.37
N GLU A 797 -26.74 19.65 -14.53
CA GLU A 797 -26.62 19.67 -13.06
C GLU A 797 -25.59 18.66 -12.58
N ARG A 798 -25.65 17.41 -13.06
CA ARG A 798 -24.69 16.36 -12.71
C ARG A 798 -23.27 16.70 -13.13
N VAL A 799 -23.09 17.16 -14.37
CA VAL A 799 -21.77 17.54 -14.91
C VAL A 799 -21.13 18.65 -14.08
N ILE A 800 -21.91 19.70 -13.78
CA ILE A 800 -21.41 20.85 -13.02
C ILE A 800 -21.12 20.48 -11.59
N LEU A 801 -22.04 19.77 -10.92
CA LEU A 801 -21.85 19.39 -9.53
C LEU A 801 -20.62 18.48 -9.35
N LEU A 802 -20.45 17.45 -10.19
CA LEU A 802 -19.28 16.57 -10.14
C LEU A 802 -17.99 17.36 -10.34
N ARG A 803 -17.96 18.25 -11.30
CA ARG A 803 -16.76 19.04 -11.59
C ARG A 803 -16.41 19.99 -10.44
N VAL A 804 -17.38 20.69 -9.89
CA VAL A 804 -17.16 21.62 -8.76
C VAL A 804 -16.70 20.84 -7.52
N VAL A 805 -17.38 19.74 -7.21
CA VAL A 805 -16.98 18.89 -6.08
C VAL A 805 -15.54 18.39 -6.25
N ASP A 806 -15.16 17.92 -7.44
CA ASP A 806 -13.80 17.41 -7.70
C ASP A 806 -12.74 18.52 -7.57
N GLU A 807 -13.01 19.73 -8.10
CA GLU A 807 -12.10 20.88 -8.00
C GLU A 807 -11.86 21.27 -6.54
N TYR A 808 -12.92 21.51 -5.77
CA TYR A 808 -12.81 21.96 -4.38
C TYR A 808 -12.30 20.86 -3.45
N TRP A 809 -12.65 19.60 -3.69
CA TRP A 809 -12.16 18.47 -2.89
C TRP A 809 -10.65 18.28 -3.05
N MET A 810 -10.11 18.39 -4.27
CA MET A 810 -8.67 18.30 -4.50
C MET A 810 -7.91 19.45 -3.82
N ASP A 811 -8.44 20.67 -3.88
CA ASP A 811 -7.85 21.82 -3.21
C ASP A 811 -7.90 21.67 -1.68
N HIS A 812 -8.99 21.10 -1.17
CA HIS A 812 -9.15 20.83 0.26
C HIS A 812 -8.16 19.77 0.78
N ILE A 813 -7.90 18.71 0.02
CA ILE A 813 -6.88 17.70 0.37
C ILE A 813 -5.50 18.37 0.54
N ASP A 814 -5.13 19.26 -0.37
CA ASP A 814 -3.86 19.98 -0.29
C ASP A 814 -3.83 20.93 0.92
N ALA A 815 -4.90 21.71 1.15
CA ALA A 815 -5.01 22.61 2.28
C ALA A 815 -4.96 21.87 3.65
N MET A 816 -5.61 20.72 3.75
CA MET A 816 -5.55 19.87 4.95
C MET A 816 -4.13 19.26 5.16
N THR A 817 -3.41 19.01 4.08
CA THR A 817 -2.01 18.56 4.15
C THR A 817 -1.11 19.68 4.68
N GLU A 818 -1.29 20.91 4.23
CA GLU A 818 -0.59 22.09 4.74
C GLU A 818 -0.91 22.35 6.21
N LEU A 819 -2.20 22.27 6.59
CA LEU A 819 -2.62 22.41 7.98
C LEU A 819 -1.90 21.39 8.88
N ARG A 820 -1.82 20.11 8.44
CA ARG A 820 -1.14 19.04 9.20
C ARG A 820 0.34 19.35 9.45
N GLN A 821 1.04 19.97 8.51
CA GLN A 821 2.45 20.32 8.67
C GLN A 821 2.65 21.42 9.72
N GLY A 822 1.72 22.41 9.78
CA GLY A 822 1.80 23.54 10.70
C GLY A 822 1.23 23.28 12.09
N ILE A 823 0.26 22.37 12.22
CA ILE A 823 -0.54 22.21 13.45
C ILE A 823 0.30 21.75 14.67
N GLY A 824 1.42 21.06 14.43
CA GLY A 824 2.32 20.61 15.49
C GLY A 824 2.86 21.74 16.36
N LEU A 825 2.94 22.97 15.85
CA LEU A 825 3.35 24.15 16.60
C LEU A 825 2.35 24.54 17.72
N ARG A 826 1.09 24.12 17.62
CA ARG A 826 0.07 24.35 18.65
C ARG A 826 0.40 23.62 19.96
N ALA A 827 1.21 22.58 19.94
CA ALA A 827 1.68 21.88 21.14
C ALA A 827 2.46 22.80 22.10
N TYR A 828 3.17 23.81 21.59
CA TYR A 828 3.84 24.82 22.43
C TYR A 828 2.84 25.67 23.23
N GLY A 829 1.60 25.82 22.73
CA GLY A 829 0.49 26.48 23.42
C GLY A 829 -0.29 25.55 24.36
N GLN A 830 0.22 24.38 24.68
CA GLN A 830 -0.44 23.33 25.51
C GLN A 830 -1.76 22.81 24.94
N SER A 831 -2.01 22.98 23.65
CA SER A 831 -3.16 22.39 22.94
C SER A 831 -2.73 21.06 22.30
N ASP A 832 -3.64 20.08 22.31
CA ASP A 832 -3.41 18.83 21.58
C ASP A 832 -3.50 19.07 20.06
N PRO A 833 -2.43 18.82 19.28
CA PRO A 833 -2.43 19.08 17.84
C PRO A 833 -3.52 18.35 17.06
N VAL A 834 -3.90 17.12 17.49
CA VAL A 834 -4.94 16.35 16.82
C VAL A 834 -6.32 16.99 17.04
N VAL A 835 -6.58 17.50 18.25
CA VAL A 835 -7.84 18.17 18.57
C VAL A 835 -7.96 19.48 17.79
N GLU A 836 -6.88 20.26 17.71
CA GLU A 836 -6.84 21.50 16.93
C GLU A 836 -7.01 21.21 15.43
N TYR A 837 -6.35 20.17 14.91
CA TYR A 837 -6.52 19.74 13.53
C TYR A 837 -7.96 19.33 13.20
N LYS A 838 -8.65 18.63 14.11
CA LYS A 838 -10.08 18.31 13.97
C LYS A 838 -10.94 19.55 13.89
N ARG A 839 -10.68 20.54 14.77
CA ARG A 839 -11.47 21.77 14.82
C ARG A 839 -11.26 22.63 13.57
N GLU A 840 -10.01 22.96 13.25
CA GLU A 840 -9.69 23.78 12.09
C GLU A 840 -10.07 23.07 10.78
N GLY A 841 -9.87 21.76 10.70
CA GLY A 841 -10.26 20.95 9.54
C GLY A 841 -11.77 20.84 9.34
N PHE A 842 -12.56 20.86 10.42
CA PHE A 842 -14.03 20.95 10.34
C PHE A 842 -14.47 22.31 9.78
N ASP A 843 -13.93 23.40 10.31
CA ASP A 843 -14.25 24.75 9.83
C ASP A 843 -13.89 24.92 8.33
N MET A 844 -12.73 24.39 7.91
CA MET A 844 -12.31 24.40 6.50
C MET A 844 -13.25 23.56 5.62
N PHE A 845 -13.71 22.42 6.13
CA PHE A 845 -14.65 21.56 5.41
C PHE A 845 -16.02 22.22 5.23
N GLU A 846 -16.57 22.88 6.27
CA GLU A 846 -17.82 23.65 6.16
C GLU A 846 -17.70 24.77 5.15
N GLN A 847 -16.57 25.51 5.15
CA GLN A 847 -16.31 26.56 4.15
C GLN A 847 -16.25 25.97 2.73
N MET A 848 -15.60 24.83 2.55
CA MET A 848 -15.57 24.13 1.25
C MET A 848 -16.95 23.72 0.78
N ILE A 849 -17.80 23.15 1.65
CA ILE A 849 -19.18 22.77 1.31
C ILE A 849 -19.99 23.99 0.89
N ALA A 850 -19.89 25.10 1.63
CA ALA A 850 -20.56 26.35 1.28
C ALA A 850 -20.08 26.88 -0.09
N ALA A 851 -18.79 26.83 -0.35
CA ALA A 851 -18.21 27.25 -1.63
C ALA A 851 -18.63 26.34 -2.80
N ILE A 852 -18.75 25.03 -2.58
CA ILE A 852 -19.29 24.08 -3.57
C ILE A 852 -20.74 24.42 -3.92
N GLN A 853 -21.57 24.75 -2.92
CA GLN A 853 -22.96 25.10 -3.15
C GLN A 853 -23.08 26.39 -4.00
N GLU A 854 -22.37 27.44 -3.59
CA GLU A 854 -22.37 28.72 -4.28
C GLU A 854 -21.83 28.62 -5.72
N GLU A 855 -20.69 27.96 -5.91
CA GLU A 855 -20.07 27.80 -7.21
C GLU A 855 -20.90 26.92 -8.17
N THR A 856 -21.52 25.88 -7.63
CA THR A 856 -22.47 25.03 -8.41
C THR A 856 -23.62 25.86 -8.93
N VAL A 857 -24.28 26.63 -8.04
CA VAL A 857 -25.35 27.53 -8.42
C VAL A 857 -24.89 28.54 -9.48
N ARG A 858 -23.77 29.23 -9.21
CA ARG A 858 -23.20 30.23 -10.14
C ARG A 858 -22.92 29.64 -11.53
N ARG A 859 -22.30 28.47 -11.60
CA ARG A 859 -21.98 27.80 -12.89
C ARG A 859 -23.24 27.35 -13.63
N LEU A 860 -24.28 26.87 -12.96
CA LEU A 860 -25.54 26.50 -13.59
C LEU A 860 -26.19 27.66 -14.35
N PHE A 861 -26.08 28.90 -13.84
CA PHE A 861 -26.59 30.08 -14.51
C PHE A 861 -25.66 30.63 -15.59
N THR A 862 -24.34 30.45 -15.48
CA THR A 862 -23.36 31.10 -16.34
C THR A 862 -22.86 30.23 -17.52
N VAL A 863 -22.84 28.91 -17.37
CA VAL A 863 -22.29 28.00 -18.39
C VAL A 863 -23.06 28.11 -19.71
N ARG A 864 -22.32 28.28 -20.79
CA ARG A 864 -22.89 28.25 -22.16
C ARG A 864 -22.73 26.84 -22.72
N VAL A 865 -23.85 26.19 -22.99
CA VAL A 865 -23.88 24.87 -23.61
C VAL A 865 -23.58 25.02 -25.11
N LYS A 866 -22.61 24.30 -25.62
CA LYS A 866 -22.30 24.25 -27.07
C LYS A 866 -23.41 23.48 -27.78
N THR A 867 -24.16 24.18 -28.62
CA THR A 867 -25.32 23.59 -29.30
C THR A 867 -24.99 22.55 -30.38
N ASN A 868 -23.72 22.33 -30.69
CA ASN A 868 -23.28 21.34 -31.68
C ASN A 868 -22.78 20.02 -31.11
N GLU A 869 -22.69 19.88 -29.81
CA GLU A 869 -22.14 18.70 -29.12
C GLU A 869 -23.10 18.25 -28.00
N GLU A 870 -23.09 16.98 -27.70
CA GLU A 870 -23.77 16.46 -26.49
C GLU A 870 -23.10 17.01 -25.22
N ILE A 871 -23.86 17.10 -24.12
CA ILE A 871 -23.31 17.44 -22.81
C ILE A 871 -22.46 16.25 -22.34
N ARG A 872 -21.15 16.46 -22.25
CA ARG A 872 -20.19 15.44 -21.82
C ARG A 872 -19.52 15.85 -20.52
N ARG A 873 -19.23 14.83 -19.68
CA ARG A 873 -18.45 14.99 -18.45
C ARG A 873 -16.96 14.99 -18.80
N GLU A 874 -16.20 15.90 -18.21
CA GLU A 874 -14.76 15.98 -18.38
C GLU A 874 -14.07 15.89 -17.01
N ARG A 875 -12.95 15.17 -16.95
CA ARG A 875 -12.15 15.09 -15.72
C ARG A 875 -11.43 16.41 -15.47
N VAL A 876 -11.44 16.85 -14.21
CA VAL A 876 -10.78 18.07 -13.76
C VAL A 876 -9.26 17.95 -13.91
N ALA A 877 -8.70 16.78 -13.60
CA ALA A 877 -7.25 16.56 -13.67
C ALA A 877 -6.92 15.21 -14.32
N LYS A 878 -5.74 15.16 -14.97
CA LYS A 878 -5.19 13.91 -15.52
C LYS A 878 -4.31 13.23 -14.48
N ILE A 879 -4.53 11.94 -14.27
CA ILE A 879 -3.67 11.12 -13.41
C ILE A 879 -2.31 10.99 -14.08
N THR A 880 -1.24 11.36 -13.37
CA THR A 880 0.15 11.27 -13.87
C THR A 880 1.01 10.32 -13.03
N GLY A 881 0.56 9.95 -11.84
CA GLY A 881 1.29 9.06 -10.96
C GLY A 881 0.41 8.47 -9.86
N GLN A 882 0.92 7.45 -9.21
CA GLN A 882 0.36 6.85 -8.01
C GLN A 882 1.49 6.46 -7.08
N SER A 883 1.31 6.62 -5.77
CA SER A 883 2.30 6.32 -4.74
C SER A 883 1.66 5.71 -3.50
N GLY A 884 2.42 4.89 -2.79
CA GLY A 884 1.98 4.16 -1.59
C GLY A 884 2.06 2.64 -1.76
N GLY A 885 2.26 1.89 -0.67
CA GLY A 885 2.39 0.42 -0.63
C GLY A 885 3.64 -0.16 -1.33
N THR A 886 3.89 -1.44 -1.19
CA THR A 886 5.11 -2.14 -1.66
C THR A 886 4.82 -3.06 -2.85
N ASP A 887 4.68 -2.56 -4.08
CA ASP A 887 4.68 -3.45 -5.23
C ASP A 887 5.78 -3.11 -6.23
N GLY A 888 6.78 -3.99 -6.34
CA GLY A 888 8.01 -3.81 -7.10
C GLY A 888 7.98 -4.26 -8.56
N THR A 889 6.81 -4.49 -9.17
CA THR A 889 6.74 -5.14 -10.50
C THR A 889 6.15 -4.25 -11.60
N VAL A 890 6.60 -3.03 -11.75
CA VAL A 890 6.33 -2.28 -12.97
C VAL A 890 7.46 -2.51 -13.97
N LYS A 891 7.33 -3.48 -14.87
CA LYS A 891 8.06 -3.44 -16.12
C LYS A 891 7.54 -2.22 -16.89
N LYS A 892 8.33 -1.14 -16.96
CA LYS A 892 8.09 -0.13 -18.00
C LYS A 892 8.09 -0.89 -19.32
N GLN A 893 6.94 -0.89 -20.02
CA GLN A 893 6.98 -1.25 -21.45
C GLN A 893 8.06 -0.36 -22.06
N PRO A 894 8.98 -0.90 -22.83
CA PRO A 894 9.97 -0.08 -23.49
C PRO A 894 9.19 0.94 -24.34
N VAL A 895 9.30 2.21 -23.96
CA VAL A 895 8.87 3.30 -24.84
C VAL A 895 9.64 3.02 -26.12
N LYS A 896 8.93 2.61 -27.17
CA LYS A 896 9.53 2.50 -28.50
C LYS A 896 10.13 3.87 -28.76
N LYS A 897 11.44 4.02 -28.54
CA LYS A 897 12.15 5.19 -29.00
C LYS A 897 11.84 5.26 -30.49
N VAL A 898 11.04 6.23 -30.88
CA VAL A 898 10.87 6.57 -32.28
C VAL A 898 12.28 6.69 -32.81
N ALA A 899 12.66 5.80 -33.70
CA ALA A 899 14.00 5.78 -34.23
C ALA A 899 14.27 7.18 -34.79
N LYS A 900 15.26 7.89 -34.24
CA LYS A 900 15.63 9.21 -34.75
C LYS A 900 15.96 9.04 -36.21
N ILE A 901 15.10 9.54 -37.08
CA ILE A 901 15.28 9.47 -38.52
C ILE A 901 16.55 10.23 -38.85
N GLY A 902 17.53 9.54 -39.39
CA GLY A 902 18.79 10.18 -39.81
C GLY A 902 18.57 11.14 -40.96
N ARG A 903 19.37 12.20 -41.05
CA ARG A 903 19.26 13.22 -42.08
C ARG A 903 19.24 12.65 -43.52
N ASN A 904 19.80 11.46 -43.72
CA ASN A 904 19.91 10.79 -45.01
C ASN A 904 18.89 9.67 -45.25
N ASP A 905 18.09 9.32 -44.22
CA ASP A 905 17.07 8.28 -44.34
C ASP A 905 15.86 8.76 -45.17
N PRO A 906 15.10 7.85 -45.78
CA PRO A 906 13.90 8.23 -46.53
C PRO A 906 12.85 8.79 -45.55
N CYS A 907 12.16 9.87 -45.95
CA CYS A 907 11.11 10.46 -45.14
C CYS A 907 9.90 9.51 -45.00
N PRO A 908 9.32 9.35 -43.81
CA PRO A 908 8.16 8.48 -43.59
C PRO A 908 6.89 8.88 -44.34
N CYS A 909 6.86 10.10 -44.86
CA CYS A 909 5.70 10.59 -45.67
C CYS A 909 5.50 9.86 -46.98
N GLY A 910 6.36 8.88 -47.35
CA GLY A 910 6.23 8.13 -48.62
C GLY A 910 6.69 8.86 -49.86
N SER A 911 7.25 10.08 -49.75
CA SER A 911 7.72 10.86 -50.90
C SER A 911 8.96 10.34 -51.61
N GLY A 912 9.64 9.34 -51.03
CA GLY A 912 10.93 8.82 -51.55
C GLY A 912 12.13 9.78 -51.36
N LEU A 913 11.89 10.98 -50.85
CA LEU A 913 12.96 11.96 -50.61
C LEU A 913 13.68 11.68 -49.27
N LYS A 914 14.97 12.00 -49.22
CA LYS A 914 15.72 11.97 -47.95
C LYS A 914 15.15 12.97 -46.98
N TRP A 915 15.14 12.63 -45.68
CA TRP A 915 14.62 13.46 -44.57
C TRP A 915 15.02 14.94 -44.70
N LYS A 916 16.30 15.24 -44.93
CA LYS A 916 16.79 16.62 -45.09
C LYS A 916 16.32 17.35 -46.31
N LYS A 917 15.70 16.68 -47.31
CA LYS A 917 15.23 17.29 -48.55
C LYS A 917 13.68 17.27 -48.71
N CYS A 918 13.00 16.68 -47.74
CA CYS A 918 11.55 16.64 -47.72
C CYS A 918 10.99 17.83 -46.94
N THR A 919 9.97 18.48 -47.49
CA THR A 919 9.29 19.65 -46.88
C THR A 919 7.89 19.33 -46.38
N CYS A 920 7.59 18.05 -46.11
CA CYS A 920 6.27 17.66 -45.62
C CYS A 920 5.97 18.25 -44.23
N ALA A 921 4.83 18.97 -44.14
CA ALA A 921 4.42 19.64 -42.91
C ALA A 921 4.03 18.70 -41.76
N GLU A 922 3.81 17.41 -42.04
CA GLU A 922 3.34 16.42 -41.10
C GLU A 922 4.44 15.89 -40.15
N TYR A 923 5.67 15.81 -40.66
CA TYR A 923 6.80 15.22 -39.91
C TYR A 923 7.94 16.22 -39.56
N HIS A 924 7.89 17.44 -40.08
CA HIS A 924 8.91 18.50 -39.89
C HIS A 924 8.43 19.65 -39.00
N LYS A 925 7.35 19.51 -38.27
CA LYS A 925 6.80 20.57 -37.39
C LYS A 925 7.68 21.00 -36.23
N ASP A 926 8.71 20.23 -35.89
CA ASP A 926 9.60 20.47 -34.72
C ASP A 926 11.09 20.42 -35.11
N ALA A 927 11.49 20.79 -36.29
CA ALA A 927 12.90 20.87 -36.71
C ALA A 927 13.40 22.30 -36.79
#